data_d4e925e2a34dae7cd0731dfd7d8e3312
#
_entry.id   d4e925e2a34dae7cd0731dfd7d8e3312
#
_cell.length_a   1.000
_cell.length_b   1.000
_cell.length_c   1.000
_cell.angle_alpha   90.00
_cell.angle_beta   90.00
_cell.angle_gamma   90.00
#
_symmetry.space_group_name_H-M   'P 1'
#
loop_
_entity.id
_entity.type
_entity.pdbx_description
1 polymer ?
#
loop_
_entity_poly.entity_id
_entity_poly.type
_entity_poly.pdbx_seq_one_letter_code
_entity_poly.pdbx_strand_id
1 'polypeptide(L)'
;GVLTKKTSPLGDSLEKAIAYCCAVSENYRAYGTVNNGVYILDTLDDSVIHLNTTSGLQNNTVLSLFFDKQKNLWLGLDKGIDLIELNSAEYRLFAANDLIGAGYTSEVFDDKLWLGTNQGLYYCPFHGSAKEVKDSAIKAFPELKGQMWQLLAYDGVMFACADRGLGIISADGKFDFIRMNGVWKVIPLETQPGRMLGCSYDRLFLLKKSAGRWKFDKWIEGFNESSKVFEEDKDGSIWFSHWIKGLYNLQIDYGTGEVLKEKFLSREHNFPQDWSNTPVKLDGNIIFQTADGFYSFDKSLNKAVPIDSLNTLFSSRPIGMGIYKLKNSDYFFSSSSIQALYYKSSENYVMDSLSLSSLVSRRITGFEDLREFDEGVLMLNTEDGFSIIMEDLIKDKSNLSYNNLYIKEIAVAKPTGDSVIFESRNLEAQKTKVVVPFKDNSLKFKVALPTFNSEDKVRFSYRLKGYDSGWSPFQEDEHKEYTRISPGEFTFQVRASVPNSTEMITAEIPVKILKPWYLKGWIIICYIMAFLFALIALCFYLKKRIEASVNKRQKEKENIEKENRMRNELKMKADELASSTMNLIRKNEILQKIDAELQKASDNLVEDRNKSLRIISKIRSDIKENISHDNSWNRFEKNFDLV
;
A
#
# COMPACT_ATOMS: atom_id res chain seq x y z
N GLY A 1 12.23 48.68 29.24
CA GLY A 1 12.45 47.38 29.87
C GLY A 1 13.91 47.23 30.24
N VAL A 2 14.20 46.67 31.41
CA VAL A 2 15.57 46.35 31.83
C VAL A 2 15.89 44.95 31.27
N LEU A 3 16.93 44.87 30.45
CA LEU A 3 17.46 43.60 29.96
C LEU A 3 18.27 42.94 31.08
N THR A 4 17.85 41.81 31.57
CA THR A 4 18.63 41.01 32.52
C THR A 4 19.24 39.81 31.81
N LYS A 5 20.55 39.59 31.97
CA LYS A 5 21.24 38.40 31.45
C LYS A 5 20.75 37.17 32.22
N LYS A 6 20.09 36.26 31.54
CA LYS A 6 19.75 34.94 32.10
C LYS A 6 20.87 33.98 31.78
N THR A 7 21.62 33.54 32.78
CA THR A 7 22.61 32.49 32.63
C THR A 7 21.90 31.12 32.63
N SER A 8 22.13 30.33 31.61
CA SER A 8 21.59 28.98 31.47
C SER A 8 22.58 28.12 30.69
N PRO A 9 22.61 26.81 30.87
CA PRO A 9 23.43 25.90 30.06
C PRO A 9 23.23 26.07 28.55
N LEU A 10 22.00 26.42 28.12
CA LEU A 10 21.70 26.74 26.74
C LEU A 10 22.41 28.03 26.29
N GLY A 11 22.50 29.06 27.13
CA GLY A 11 23.17 30.30 26.84
C GLY A 11 24.64 30.10 26.51
N ASP A 12 25.34 29.34 27.32
CA ASP A 12 26.76 28.99 27.11
C ASP A 12 26.99 28.20 25.83
N SER A 13 26.06 27.29 25.50
CA SER A 13 26.09 26.50 24.25
C SER A 13 25.90 27.39 23.04
N LEU A 14 24.93 28.31 23.09
CA LEU A 14 24.63 29.25 21.99
C LEU A 14 25.77 30.25 21.76
N GLU A 15 26.43 30.70 22.83
CA GLU A 15 27.58 31.62 22.73
C GLU A 15 28.74 30.92 22.01
N LYS A 16 29.06 29.67 22.36
CA LYS A 16 30.11 28.87 21.70
C LYS A 16 29.77 28.52 20.25
N ALA A 17 28.50 28.25 19.96
CA ALA A 17 28.04 27.87 18.63
C ALA A 17 27.73 29.07 17.73
N ILE A 18 27.86 30.30 18.21
CA ILE A 18 27.57 31.57 17.51
C ILE A 18 26.12 31.59 16.99
N ALA A 19 25.17 31.86 17.90
CA ALA A 19 23.76 32.04 17.54
C ALA A 19 23.59 33.12 16.47
N TYR A 20 22.90 32.78 15.37
CA TYR A 20 22.76 33.67 14.20
C TYR A 20 21.31 34.11 13.98
N CYS A 21 20.36 33.20 14.12
CA CYS A 21 18.93 33.47 13.94
C CYS A 21 18.08 32.81 15.01
N CYS A 22 16.84 33.29 15.17
CA CYS A 22 15.89 32.67 16.08
C CYS A 22 14.47 32.72 15.52
N ALA A 23 13.65 31.76 15.96
CA ALA A 23 12.22 31.75 15.72
C ALA A 23 11.47 31.33 17.00
N VAL A 24 10.24 31.80 17.15
CA VAL A 24 9.41 31.55 18.33
C VAL A 24 8.06 31.05 17.89
N SER A 25 7.59 30.01 18.53
CA SER A 25 6.22 29.54 18.47
C SER A 25 5.61 29.55 19.88
N GLU A 26 4.40 29.05 20.03
CA GLU A 26 3.70 28.99 21.31
C GLU A 26 4.52 28.27 22.39
N ASN A 27 5.00 27.07 22.10
CA ASN A 27 5.69 26.19 23.05
C ASN A 27 7.20 26.07 22.78
N TYR A 28 7.70 26.56 21.64
CA TYR A 28 9.09 26.34 21.24
C TYR A 28 9.83 27.64 20.96
N ARG A 29 11.11 27.66 21.29
CA ARG A 29 12.06 28.69 20.88
C ARG A 29 13.24 28.03 20.20
N ALA A 30 13.42 28.30 18.91
CA ALA A 30 14.49 27.76 18.14
C ALA A 30 15.60 28.78 17.91
N TYR A 31 16.86 28.33 18.03
CA TYR A 31 18.07 29.13 17.86
C TYR A 31 18.96 28.45 16.83
N GLY A 32 19.10 29.06 15.66
CA GLY A 32 20.00 28.60 14.62
C GLY A 32 21.40 29.15 14.83
N THR A 33 22.41 28.34 14.60
CA THR A 33 23.81 28.68 14.83
C THR A 33 24.64 28.60 13.55
N VAL A 34 25.83 29.22 13.56
CA VAL A 34 26.72 29.20 12.40
C VAL A 34 27.44 27.87 12.23
N ASN A 35 27.76 27.17 13.29
CA ASN A 35 28.67 26.02 13.24
C ASN A 35 28.18 24.74 13.96
N ASN A 36 27.01 24.77 14.60
CA ASN A 36 26.56 23.64 15.41
C ASN A 36 25.05 23.36 15.29
N GLY A 37 24.45 23.65 14.13
CA GLY A 37 23.06 23.34 13.87
C GLY A 37 22.06 24.20 14.62
N VAL A 38 20.98 23.61 15.14
CA VAL A 38 19.86 24.27 15.78
C VAL A 38 19.64 23.75 17.20
N TYR A 39 19.36 24.69 18.11
CA TYR A 39 18.90 24.40 19.47
C TYR A 39 17.43 24.79 19.59
N ILE A 40 16.62 23.89 20.09
CA ILE A 40 15.18 24.10 20.24
C ILE A 40 14.84 23.88 21.72
N LEU A 41 14.38 24.94 22.36
CA LEU A 41 13.93 24.94 23.75
C LEU A 41 12.42 24.69 23.76
N ASP A 42 11.96 23.64 24.42
CA ASP A 42 10.57 23.47 24.80
C ASP A 42 10.31 24.33 26.05
N THR A 43 9.34 25.23 25.99
CA THR A 43 9.04 26.14 27.10
C THR A 43 8.11 25.55 28.14
N LEU A 44 7.59 24.34 27.91
CA LEU A 44 6.70 23.65 28.86
C LEU A 44 7.49 22.90 29.93
N ASP A 45 8.61 22.28 29.54
CA ASP A 45 9.43 21.47 30.44
C ASP A 45 10.91 21.92 30.52
N ASP A 46 11.25 23.06 29.88
CA ASP A 46 12.60 23.59 29.76
C ASP A 46 13.61 22.63 29.10
N SER A 47 13.13 21.58 28.41
CA SER A 47 13.99 20.65 27.69
C SER A 47 14.61 21.29 26.44
N VAL A 48 15.82 20.85 26.09
CA VAL A 48 16.52 21.36 24.91
C VAL A 48 16.82 20.23 23.95
N ILE A 49 16.32 20.35 22.73
CA ILE A 49 16.66 19.49 21.59
C ILE A 49 17.79 20.17 20.84
N HIS A 50 18.88 19.45 20.60
CA HIS A 50 20.00 19.91 19.79
C HIS A 50 20.14 19.01 18.57
N LEU A 51 20.05 19.61 17.38
CA LEU A 51 20.20 18.91 16.11
C LEU A 51 21.32 19.53 15.27
N ASN A 52 22.13 18.67 14.71
CA ASN A 52 23.24 19.05 13.82
C ASN A 52 23.47 17.97 12.75
N THR A 53 24.55 18.02 11.99
CA THR A 53 24.84 17.02 10.95
C THR A 53 25.00 15.60 11.49
N THR A 54 25.38 15.41 12.75
CA THR A 54 25.44 14.07 13.36
C THR A 54 24.04 13.55 13.75
N SER A 55 23.07 14.43 13.84
CA SER A 55 21.64 14.13 14.12
C SER A 55 20.77 14.13 12.86
N GLY A 56 21.37 14.26 11.65
CA GLY A 56 20.66 14.19 10.39
C GLY A 56 20.44 15.51 9.65
N LEU A 57 20.87 16.68 10.17
CA LEU A 57 20.81 17.91 9.39
C LEU A 57 21.76 17.86 8.19
N GLN A 58 21.38 18.45 7.08
CA GLN A 58 22.24 18.55 5.89
C GLN A 58 23.45 19.47 6.10
N ASN A 59 23.34 20.48 6.97
CA ASN A 59 24.40 21.44 7.25
C ASN A 59 24.27 22.01 8.66
N ASN A 60 25.41 22.33 9.31
CA ASN A 60 25.44 22.92 10.64
C ASN A 60 25.21 24.43 10.66
N THR A 61 25.30 25.11 9.52
CA THR A 61 25.07 26.56 9.41
C THR A 61 23.60 26.82 9.12
N VAL A 62 22.90 27.38 10.09
CA VAL A 62 21.48 27.71 10.00
C VAL A 62 21.34 29.22 9.81
N LEU A 63 20.87 29.63 8.64
CA LEU A 63 20.75 31.04 8.25
C LEU A 63 19.39 31.66 8.57
N SER A 64 18.34 30.82 8.55
CA SER A 64 16.99 31.29 8.85
C SER A 64 16.15 30.18 9.47
N LEU A 65 15.15 30.56 10.26
CA LEU A 65 14.22 29.67 10.94
C LEU A 65 12.79 30.18 10.77
N PHE A 66 11.85 29.27 10.55
CA PHE A 66 10.44 29.60 10.44
C PHE A 66 9.55 28.47 10.96
N PHE A 67 8.60 28.79 11.85
CA PHE A 67 7.56 27.85 12.25
C PHE A 67 6.37 27.98 11.31
N ASP A 68 5.94 26.86 10.73
CA ASP A 68 4.72 26.83 9.93
C ASP A 68 3.44 26.74 10.78
N LYS A 69 2.28 26.74 10.12
CA LYS A 69 0.97 26.63 10.79
C LYS A 69 0.74 25.30 11.50
N GLN A 70 1.49 24.26 11.10
CA GLN A 70 1.46 22.93 11.71
C GLN A 70 2.48 22.82 12.85
N LYS A 71 3.15 23.93 13.20
CA LYS A 71 4.20 24.02 14.22
C LYS A 71 5.48 23.23 13.87
N ASN A 72 5.68 22.88 12.61
CA ASN A 72 6.95 22.34 12.12
C ASN A 72 7.97 23.48 12.01
N LEU A 73 9.23 23.16 12.25
CA LEU A 73 10.33 24.12 12.14
C LEU A 73 11.07 23.95 10.81
N TRP A 74 11.04 24.97 9.99
CA TRP A 74 11.79 25.07 8.75
C TRP A 74 13.14 25.72 8.99
N LEU A 75 14.21 25.12 8.48
CA LEU A 75 15.57 25.63 8.55
C LEU A 75 16.05 25.96 7.14
N GLY A 76 16.37 27.23 6.90
CA GLY A 76 17.16 27.63 5.74
C GLY A 76 18.65 27.52 6.10
N LEU A 77 19.34 26.55 5.51
CA LEU A 77 20.73 26.25 5.78
C LEU A 77 21.64 26.98 4.77
N ASP A 78 22.94 27.04 5.03
CA ASP A 78 23.91 27.50 4.03
C ASP A 78 23.87 26.61 2.78
N LYS A 79 23.53 25.35 2.97
CA LYS A 79 23.31 24.39 1.87
C LYS A 79 22.06 23.55 2.13
N GLY A 80 20.98 23.88 1.44
CA GLY A 80 19.72 23.15 1.51
C GLY A 80 18.69 23.76 2.46
N ILE A 81 17.58 23.07 2.58
CA ILE A 81 16.47 23.37 3.48
C ILE A 81 16.10 22.10 4.21
N ASP A 82 16.00 22.17 5.53
CA ASP A 82 15.52 21.09 6.37
C ASP A 82 14.18 21.43 7.01
N LEU A 83 13.37 20.40 7.22
CA LEU A 83 12.13 20.46 7.97
C LEU A 83 12.25 19.57 9.20
N ILE A 84 11.92 20.13 10.37
CA ILE A 84 11.85 19.39 11.63
C ILE A 84 10.39 19.33 12.07
N GLU A 85 9.85 18.13 12.17
CA GLU A 85 8.52 17.88 12.72
C GLU A 85 8.61 17.76 14.25
N LEU A 86 8.37 18.87 14.97
CA LEU A 86 8.47 18.90 16.44
C LEU A 86 7.32 18.18 17.13
N ASN A 87 6.19 18.06 16.48
CA ASN A 87 5.04 17.31 16.96
C ASN A 87 4.92 15.96 16.23
N SER A 88 6.05 15.38 15.84
CA SER A 88 6.00 14.02 15.29
C SER A 88 5.47 13.05 16.32
N ALA A 89 4.50 12.24 15.92
CA ALA A 89 4.04 11.14 16.74
C ALA A 89 5.03 9.96 16.74
N GLU A 90 6.04 10.01 15.88
CA GLU A 90 7.07 8.98 15.72
C GLU A 90 8.46 9.53 15.98
N TYR A 91 9.24 8.79 16.78
CA TYR A 91 10.68 8.97 16.95
C TYR A 91 11.40 7.73 16.46
N ARG A 92 12.40 7.92 15.60
CA ARG A 92 13.20 6.82 15.06
C ARG A 92 14.48 6.65 15.86
N LEU A 93 14.72 5.43 16.34
CA LEU A 93 15.97 5.04 16.96
C LEU A 93 16.82 4.29 15.93
N PHE A 94 18.10 4.66 15.81
CA PHE A 94 19.09 4.06 14.93
C PHE A 94 18.97 4.35 13.44
N ALA A 95 18.01 5.16 13.00
CA ALA A 95 17.82 5.47 11.59
C ALA A 95 19.08 6.00 10.87
N ALA A 96 20.04 6.54 11.62
CA ALA A 96 21.32 7.03 11.10
C ALA A 96 22.51 6.10 11.40
N ASN A 97 22.29 4.91 11.99
CA ASN A 97 23.36 4.04 12.43
C ASN A 97 23.25 2.61 11.87
N ASP A 98 23.77 2.43 10.66
CA ASP A 98 23.79 1.14 9.95
C ASP A 98 24.49 -0.01 10.71
N LEU A 99 25.26 0.29 11.76
CA LEU A 99 25.99 -0.71 12.54
C LEU A 99 25.10 -1.51 13.50
N ILE A 100 23.89 -1.01 13.81
CA ILE A 100 22.99 -1.64 14.78
C ILE A 100 22.00 -2.58 14.09
N GLY A 101 21.70 -2.32 12.82
CA GLY A 101 20.87 -3.16 11.97
C GLY A 101 19.36 -3.04 12.27
N ALA A 102 18.61 -3.98 11.71
CA ALA A 102 17.16 -4.04 11.87
C ALA A 102 16.75 -4.42 13.30
N GLY A 103 15.73 -3.76 13.83
CA GLY A 103 15.14 -4.09 15.13
C GLY A 103 14.22 -5.30 15.04
N TYR A 104 14.25 -6.17 16.04
CA TYR A 104 13.39 -7.37 16.09
C TYR A 104 12.52 -7.46 17.33
N THR A 105 13.01 -6.97 18.45
CA THR A 105 12.29 -7.05 19.74
C THR A 105 12.81 -6.01 20.71
N SER A 106 11.94 -5.55 21.60
CA SER A 106 12.31 -4.63 22.67
C SER A 106 11.65 -5.02 23.99
N GLU A 107 12.26 -4.64 25.10
CA GLU A 107 11.72 -4.91 26.43
C GLU A 107 12.25 -3.89 27.44
N VAL A 108 11.43 -3.53 28.42
CA VAL A 108 11.86 -2.72 29.56
C VAL A 108 12.13 -3.63 30.75
N PHE A 109 13.35 -3.61 31.23
CA PHE A 109 13.75 -4.42 32.37
C PHE A 109 14.89 -3.75 33.15
N ASP A 110 14.75 -3.67 34.47
CA ASP A 110 15.75 -3.15 35.40
C ASP A 110 16.22 -1.72 35.03
N ASP A 111 15.27 -0.79 34.94
CA ASP A 111 15.48 0.63 34.56
C ASP A 111 16.27 0.81 33.27
N LYS A 112 16.18 -0.15 32.39
CA LYS A 112 16.79 -0.14 31.06
C LYS A 112 15.78 -0.52 30.00
N LEU A 113 15.87 0.16 28.87
CA LEU A 113 15.28 -0.26 27.61
C LEU A 113 16.27 -1.16 26.89
N TRP A 114 15.86 -2.39 26.63
CA TRP A 114 16.64 -3.38 25.90
C TRP A 114 16.13 -3.51 24.47
N LEU A 115 17.05 -3.57 23.54
CA LEU A 115 16.79 -3.52 22.10
C LEU A 115 17.51 -4.68 21.42
N GLY A 116 16.74 -5.65 20.95
CA GLY A 116 17.23 -6.81 20.21
C GLY A 116 17.19 -6.57 18.71
N THR A 117 18.33 -6.71 18.04
CA THR A 117 18.49 -6.50 16.61
C THR A 117 19.02 -7.77 15.91
N ASN A 118 19.19 -7.70 14.58
CA ASN A 118 19.87 -8.77 13.84
C ASN A 118 21.41 -8.79 14.06
N GLN A 119 21.97 -7.78 14.75
CA GLN A 119 23.40 -7.69 15.03
C GLN A 119 23.75 -8.03 16.50
N GLY A 120 22.77 -7.93 17.40
CA GLY A 120 22.98 -8.20 18.82
C GLY A 120 21.95 -7.57 19.73
N LEU A 121 22.28 -7.60 21.00
CA LEU A 121 21.50 -6.98 22.06
C LEU A 121 22.13 -5.65 22.49
N TYR A 122 21.28 -4.63 22.61
CA TYR A 122 21.67 -3.29 23.04
C TYR A 122 20.80 -2.84 24.19
N TYR A 123 21.24 -1.84 24.94
CA TYR A 123 20.46 -1.25 26.02
C TYR A 123 20.81 0.21 26.26
N CYS A 124 19.86 0.96 26.81
CA CYS A 124 20.09 2.29 27.37
C CYS A 124 19.30 2.46 28.67
N PRO A 125 19.69 3.44 29.53
CA PRO A 125 18.91 3.80 30.70
C PRO A 125 17.49 4.22 30.29
N PHE A 126 16.48 3.81 31.06
CA PHE A 126 15.09 4.16 30.84
C PHE A 126 14.33 4.23 32.17
N HIS A 127 13.79 5.41 32.50
CA HIS A 127 13.09 5.68 33.77
C HIS A 127 11.60 6.03 33.53
N GLY A 128 11.03 5.64 32.38
CA GLY A 128 9.61 5.79 32.09
C GLY A 128 9.27 6.89 31.10
N SER A 129 10.25 7.59 30.50
CA SER A 129 9.97 8.62 29.50
C SER A 129 10.64 8.33 28.16
N ALA A 130 9.85 8.32 27.09
CA ALA A 130 10.36 8.17 25.72
C ALA A 130 11.37 9.28 25.33
N LYS A 131 11.24 10.47 25.90
CA LYS A 131 12.16 11.61 25.66
C LYS A 131 13.58 11.36 26.19
N GLU A 132 13.76 10.39 27.11
CA GLU A 132 15.07 10.03 27.66
C GLU A 132 15.88 9.15 26.71
N VAL A 133 15.21 8.46 25.80
CA VAL A 133 15.87 7.54 24.87
C VAL A 133 16.62 8.32 23.80
N LYS A 134 17.95 8.27 23.84
CA LYS A 134 18.83 8.92 22.86
C LYS A 134 19.77 7.91 22.25
N ASP A 135 19.97 7.96 20.95
CA ASP A 135 20.91 7.07 20.25
C ASP A 135 22.31 7.07 20.88
N SER A 136 22.77 8.22 21.35
CA SER A 136 24.08 8.37 22.01
C SER A 136 24.22 7.65 23.35
N ALA A 137 23.10 7.31 24.01
CA ALA A 137 23.07 6.59 25.28
C ALA A 137 23.04 5.06 25.11
N ILE A 138 22.86 4.58 23.89
CA ILE A 138 22.69 3.15 23.60
C ILE A 138 24.03 2.45 23.59
N LYS A 139 24.10 1.34 24.31
CA LYS A 139 25.30 0.52 24.47
C LYS A 139 25.03 -0.91 24.01
N ALA A 140 26.02 -1.53 23.37
CA ALA A 140 25.96 -2.94 23.07
C ALA A 140 26.13 -3.79 24.33
N PHE A 141 25.40 -4.91 24.38
CA PHE A 141 25.59 -5.97 25.36
C PHE A 141 26.50 -7.04 24.72
N PRO A 142 27.79 -7.08 25.05
CA PRO A 142 28.80 -7.82 24.27
C PRO A 142 28.65 -9.34 24.37
N GLU A 143 27.94 -9.83 25.37
CA GLU A 143 27.68 -11.25 25.63
C GLU A 143 26.69 -11.87 24.64
N LEU A 144 25.81 -11.06 24.02
CA LEU A 144 24.82 -11.51 23.06
C LEU A 144 24.98 -10.77 21.73
N LYS A 145 25.57 -11.44 20.78
CA LYS A 145 25.78 -10.99 19.39
C LYS A 145 24.99 -11.88 18.44
N GLY A 146 24.61 -11.30 17.29
CA GLY A 146 23.84 -11.99 16.25
C GLY A 146 22.34 -11.74 16.39
N GLN A 147 21.56 -12.52 15.71
CA GLN A 147 20.13 -12.34 15.62
C GLN A 147 19.43 -12.55 16.95
N MET A 148 18.64 -11.54 17.35
CA MET A 148 17.73 -11.61 18.50
C MET A 148 16.30 -11.81 17.98
N TRP A 149 15.53 -12.70 18.63
CA TRP A 149 14.17 -13.02 18.20
C TRP A 149 13.08 -12.53 19.17
N GLN A 150 13.32 -12.69 20.47
CA GLN A 150 12.38 -12.25 21.51
C GLN A 150 13.16 -11.79 22.75
N LEU A 151 12.70 -10.71 23.35
CA LEU A 151 12.99 -10.32 24.72
C LEU A 151 11.72 -10.50 25.55
N LEU A 152 11.85 -11.04 26.74
CA LEU A 152 10.72 -11.26 27.66
C LEU A 152 11.17 -11.03 29.10
N ALA A 153 10.69 -9.98 29.73
CA ALA A 153 10.84 -9.77 31.17
C ALA A 153 9.77 -10.61 31.91
N TYR A 154 10.22 -11.55 32.70
CA TYR A 154 9.33 -12.41 33.48
C TYR A 154 9.98 -12.87 34.76
N ASP A 155 9.25 -12.79 35.90
CA ASP A 155 9.67 -13.36 37.16
C ASP A 155 11.06 -12.89 37.65
N GLY A 156 11.33 -11.57 37.48
CA GLY A 156 12.56 -10.91 37.94
C GLY A 156 13.81 -11.15 37.11
N VAL A 157 13.65 -11.73 35.90
CA VAL A 157 14.73 -11.88 34.91
C VAL A 157 14.22 -11.53 33.53
N MET A 158 15.14 -11.22 32.62
CA MET A 158 14.87 -11.05 31.22
C MET A 158 15.42 -12.24 30.42
N PHE A 159 14.56 -12.87 29.66
CA PHE A 159 14.92 -13.91 28.69
C PHE A 159 15.21 -13.27 27.34
N ALA A 160 16.33 -13.63 26.74
CA ALA A 160 16.79 -13.14 25.44
C ALA A 160 16.97 -14.33 24.48
N CYS A 161 15.98 -14.53 23.62
CA CYS A 161 16.00 -15.59 22.61
C CYS A 161 16.86 -15.17 21.41
N ALA A 162 17.87 -15.93 21.10
CA ALA A 162 18.86 -15.61 20.08
C ALA A 162 19.19 -16.80 19.17
N ASP A 163 19.87 -16.53 18.06
CA ASP A 163 20.32 -17.54 17.09
C ASP A 163 21.29 -18.60 17.66
N ARG A 164 21.92 -18.32 18.79
CA ARG A 164 22.91 -19.23 19.44
C ARG A 164 22.42 -19.85 20.74
N GLY A 165 21.19 -19.55 21.14
CA GLY A 165 20.62 -20.07 22.37
C GLY A 165 19.79 -19.04 23.13
N LEU A 166 19.68 -19.24 24.42
CA LEU A 166 18.87 -18.45 25.34
C LEU A 166 19.74 -17.74 26.38
N GLY A 167 19.72 -16.41 26.37
CA GLY A 167 20.28 -15.60 27.44
C GLY A 167 19.27 -15.40 28.56
N ILE A 168 19.74 -15.38 29.79
CA ILE A 168 18.95 -15.05 30.98
C ILE A 168 19.70 -13.96 31.74
N ILE A 169 19.11 -12.78 31.84
CA ILE A 169 19.71 -11.60 32.46
C ILE A 169 18.91 -11.29 33.73
N SER A 170 19.57 -11.27 34.86
CA SER A 170 18.95 -10.93 36.14
C SER A 170 19.10 -9.45 36.46
N ALA A 171 18.24 -8.90 37.32
CA ALA A 171 18.31 -7.50 37.74
C ALA A 171 19.63 -7.14 38.44
N ASP A 172 20.30 -8.10 39.08
CA ASP A 172 21.66 -7.92 39.64
C ASP A 172 22.78 -7.92 38.63
N GLY A 173 22.44 -7.92 37.29
CA GLY A 173 23.40 -7.91 36.19
C GLY A 173 24.06 -9.24 35.89
N LYS A 174 23.67 -10.33 36.56
CA LYS A 174 24.17 -11.66 36.21
C LYS A 174 23.60 -12.14 34.89
N PHE A 175 24.45 -12.77 34.10
CA PHE A 175 24.13 -13.34 32.82
C PHE A 175 24.39 -14.85 32.81
N ASP A 176 23.35 -15.63 32.57
CA ASP A 176 23.42 -17.05 32.29
C ASP A 176 23.09 -17.31 30.83
N PHE A 177 23.78 -18.24 30.18
CA PHE A 177 23.55 -18.58 28.78
C PHE A 177 23.33 -20.08 28.59
N ILE A 178 22.18 -20.43 28.05
CA ILE A 178 21.84 -21.81 27.69
C ILE A 178 22.10 -21.98 26.20
N ARG A 179 23.19 -22.67 25.86
CA ARG A 179 23.59 -22.89 24.46
C ARG A 179 22.70 -23.94 23.82
N MET A 180 22.09 -23.60 22.69
CA MET A 180 21.29 -24.49 21.84
C MET A 180 21.23 -23.94 20.42
N ASN A 181 20.67 -24.71 19.49
CA ASN A 181 20.58 -24.32 18.08
C ASN A 181 19.44 -23.32 17.87
N GLY A 182 19.70 -22.06 18.25
CA GLY A 182 18.72 -20.97 18.19
C GLY A 182 17.52 -21.14 19.12
N VAL A 183 16.90 -20.04 19.48
CA VAL A 183 15.61 -20.02 20.22
C VAL A 183 14.73 -18.95 19.62
N TRP A 184 13.55 -19.35 19.14
CA TRP A 184 12.58 -18.44 18.60
C TRP A 184 11.84 -17.64 19.68
N LYS A 185 11.27 -18.38 20.63
CA LYS A 185 10.36 -17.81 21.62
C LYS A 185 10.35 -18.68 22.87
N VAL A 186 10.11 -18.05 24.02
CA VAL A 186 9.73 -18.70 25.28
C VAL A 186 8.45 -18.09 25.80
N ILE A 187 7.59 -18.89 26.40
CA ILE A 187 6.36 -18.45 27.08
C ILE A 187 6.28 -19.05 28.50
N PRO A 188 5.83 -18.30 29.49
CA PRO A 188 5.48 -18.86 30.79
C PRO A 188 4.26 -19.76 30.63
N LEU A 189 4.25 -20.89 31.34
CA LEU A 189 3.09 -21.77 31.40
C LEU A 189 2.19 -21.36 32.56
N GLU A 190 0.99 -20.88 32.25
CA GLU A 190 0.00 -20.45 33.25
C GLU A 190 -0.53 -21.62 34.07
N THR A 191 -0.68 -22.79 33.40
CA THR A 191 -1.16 -24.02 34.06
C THR A 191 -0.05 -24.77 34.81
N GLN A 192 1.22 -24.37 34.63
CA GLN A 192 2.40 -25.00 35.23
C GLN A 192 3.33 -23.92 35.84
N PRO A 193 2.97 -23.24 36.95
CA PRO A 193 3.78 -22.21 37.54
C PRO A 193 5.22 -22.65 37.84
N GLY A 194 6.19 -21.81 37.51
CA GLY A 194 7.62 -22.11 37.64
C GLY A 194 8.20 -22.94 36.47
N ARG A 195 7.44 -23.09 35.38
CA ARG A 195 7.90 -23.67 34.13
C ARG A 195 7.65 -22.72 32.96
N MET A 196 8.49 -22.82 31.93
CA MET A 196 8.29 -22.14 30.66
C MET A 196 8.46 -23.15 29.52
N LEU A 197 7.68 -22.96 28.47
CA LEU A 197 7.85 -23.68 27.22
C LEU A 197 8.63 -22.78 26.25
N GLY A 198 9.66 -23.33 25.61
CA GLY A 198 10.41 -22.66 24.57
C GLY A 198 10.43 -23.49 23.28
N CYS A 199 10.69 -22.81 22.17
CA CYS A 199 10.93 -23.47 20.89
C CYS A 199 12.30 -23.05 20.34
N SER A 200 13.17 -24.05 20.12
CA SER A 200 14.43 -23.89 19.40
C SER A 200 14.20 -24.00 17.89
N TYR A 201 15.29 -23.89 17.11
CA TYR A 201 15.22 -24.18 15.66
C TYR A 201 14.94 -25.64 15.33
N ASP A 202 15.03 -26.53 16.32
CA ASP A 202 14.87 -27.95 16.12
C ASP A 202 13.56 -28.48 16.71
N ARG A 203 13.21 -28.08 17.95
CA ARG A 203 12.09 -28.63 18.71
C ARG A 203 11.71 -27.80 19.93
N LEU A 204 10.67 -28.20 20.61
CA LEU A 204 10.22 -27.64 21.89
C LEU A 204 11.12 -28.07 23.05
N PHE A 205 11.23 -27.23 24.09
CA PHE A 205 11.95 -27.50 25.32
C PHE A 205 11.29 -26.87 26.53
N LEU A 206 11.60 -27.36 27.73
CA LEU A 206 11.15 -26.82 28.99
C LEU A 206 12.29 -26.13 29.74
N LEU A 207 11.95 -25.01 30.35
CA LEU A 207 12.70 -24.39 31.44
C LEU A 207 11.96 -24.64 32.74
N LYS A 208 12.73 -24.73 33.82
CA LYS A 208 12.21 -24.87 35.18
C LYS A 208 12.92 -23.93 36.13
N LYS A 209 12.17 -23.28 37.02
CA LYS A 209 12.73 -22.53 38.12
C LYS A 209 13.16 -23.46 39.22
N SER A 210 14.44 -23.47 39.59
CA SER A 210 15.00 -24.28 40.64
C SER A 210 15.93 -23.44 41.51
N ALA A 211 15.73 -23.41 42.82
CA ALA A 211 16.47 -22.59 43.79
C ALA A 211 16.55 -21.11 43.35
N GLY A 212 15.41 -20.56 42.88
CA GLY A 212 15.32 -19.15 42.44
C GLY A 212 15.92 -18.85 41.07
N ARG A 213 16.45 -19.82 40.38
CA ARG A 213 17.09 -19.64 39.05
C ARG A 213 16.36 -20.44 37.99
N TRP A 214 16.22 -19.86 36.79
CA TRP A 214 15.71 -20.51 35.61
C TRP A 214 16.82 -21.34 34.96
N LYS A 215 16.50 -22.59 34.63
CA LYS A 215 17.42 -23.54 34.00
C LYS A 215 16.72 -24.35 32.92
N PHE A 216 17.50 -24.85 31.97
CA PHE A 216 17.03 -25.88 31.05
C PHE A 216 16.61 -27.13 31.87
N ASP A 217 15.41 -27.62 31.65
CA ASP A 217 14.90 -28.84 32.29
C ASP A 217 15.07 -30.02 31.34
N LYS A 218 14.41 -29.98 30.21
CA LYS A 218 14.43 -31.08 29.23
C LYS A 218 13.93 -30.67 27.86
N TRP A 219 14.20 -31.48 26.87
CA TRP A 219 13.54 -31.42 25.57
C TRP A 219 12.14 -32.02 25.66
N ILE A 220 11.23 -31.54 24.78
CA ILE A 220 9.94 -32.20 24.54
C ILE A 220 10.15 -33.25 23.47
N GLU A 221 9.77 -34.47 23.81
CA GLU A 221 9.89 -35.61 22.92
C GLU A 221 8.53 -35.94 22.26
N GLY A 222 8.56 -36.51 21.04
CA GLY A 222 7.37 -36.85 20.28
C GLY A 222 6.84 -35.77 19.33
N PHE A 223 7.47 -34.54 19.32
CA PHE A 223 7.13 -33.47 18.40
C PHE A 223 8.37 -32.69 17.98
N ASN A 224 8.74 -32.78 16.69
CA ASN A 224 10.00 -32.26 16.16
C ASN A 224 9.78 -31.11 15.17
N GLU A 225 8.79 -30.25 15.44
CA GLU A 225 8.54 -29.06 14.63
C GLU A 225 9.07 -27.81 15.32
N SER A 226 9.43 -26.82 14.49
CA SER A 226 9.99 -25.57 14.94
C SER A 226 9.15 -24.38 14.48
N SER A 227 8.79 -23.51 15.40
CA SER A 227 8.05 -22.30 15.11
C SER A 227 8.20 -21.25 16.21
N LYS A 228 8.03 -19.99 15.85
CA LYS A 228 7.86 -18.89 16.81
C LYS A 228 6.39 -18.68 17.22
N VAL A 229 5.45 -19.42 16.62
CA VAL A 229 4.02 -19.20 16.80
C VAL A 229 3.41 -20.35 17.58
N PHE A 230 3.34 -20.20 18.88
CA PHE A 230 2.67 -21.14 19.78
C PHE A 230 2.16 -20.41 21.03
N GLU A 231 1.03 -20.88 21.56
CA GLU A 231 0.37 -20.31 22.74
C GLU A 231 -0.22 -21.43 23.62
N GLU A 232 -0.23 -21.21 24.94
CA GLU A 232 -0.89 -22.09 25.91
C GLU A 232 -2.37 -21.74 26.02
N ASP A 233 -3.24 -22.73 25.87
CA ASP A 233 -4.68 -22.61 26.14
C ASP A 233 -4.99 -22.81 27.64
N LYS A 234 -6.19 -22.42 28.07
CA LYS A 234 -6.67 -22.51 29.46
C LYS A 234 -6.64 -23.94 30.04
N ASP A 235 -6.73 -24.95 29.18
CA ASP A 235 -6.67 -26.37 29.60
C ASP A 235 -5.23 -26.91 29.63
N GLY A 236 -4.22 -26.07 29.39
CA GLY A 236 -2.81 -26.45 29.35
C GLY A 236 -2.36 -27.09 28.04
N SER A 237 -3.25 -27.23 27.05
CA SER A 237 -2.83 -27.65 25.72
C SER A 237 -2.10 -26.52 24.98
N ILE A 238 -1.18 -26.89 24.13
CA ILE A 238 -0.39 -25.95 23.34
C ILE A 238 -0.93 -25.89 21.92
N TRP A 239 -1.33 -24.73 21.47
CA TRP A 239 -1.60 -24.46 20.07
C TRP A 239 -0.30 -24.04 19.40
N PHE A 240 0.11 -24.79 18.37
CA PHE A 240 1.38 -24.60 17.67
C PHE A 240 1.11 -24.48 16.17
N SER A 241 1.56 -23.40 15.55
CA SER A 241 1.39 -23.18 14.12
C SER A 241 2.74 -23.15 13.40
N HIS A 242 2.92 -24.06 12.47
CA HIS A 242 4.05 -24.06 11.55
C HIS A 242 3.61 -23.44 10.23
N TRP A 243 4.40 -22.50 9.71
CA TRP A 243 4.06 -21.66 8.57
C TRP A 243 3.78 -22.40 7.25
N ILE A 244 4.32 -23.63 7.09
CA ILE A 244 4.03 -24.51 5.94
C ILE A 244 3.20 -25.73 6.34
N LYS A 245 3.55 -26.37 7.48
CA LYS A 245 2.98 -27.67 7.86
C LYS A 245 1.59 -27.56 8.48
N GLY A 246 1.22 -26.39 9.00
CA GLY A 246 -0.11 -26.12 9.51
C GLY A 246 -0.22 -26.00 11.02
N LEU A 247 -1.43 -26.21 11.54
CA LEU A 247 -1.80 -25.98 12.94
C LEU A 247 -1.89 -27.30 13.71
N TYR A 248 -1.29 -27.31 14.87
CA TYR A 248 -1.30 -28.43 15.80
C TYR A 248 -1.87 -28.00 17.16
N ASN A 249 -2.54 -28.94 17.83
CA ASN A 249 -2.86 -28.84 19.25
C ASN A 249 -2.18 -30.00 19.97
N LEU A 250 -1.33 -29.67 20.94
CA LEU A 250 -0.48 -30.63 21.64
C LEU A 250 -0.91 -30.71 23.10
N GLN A 251 -1.03 -31.93 23.62
CA GLN A 251 -1.11 -32.19 25.05
C GLN A 251 0.24 -32.75 25.50
N ILE A 252 0.88 -32.05 26.44
CA ILE A 252 2.24 -32.36 26.88
C ILE A 252 2.20 -32.79 28.35
N ASP A 253 2.84 -33.93 28.66
CA ASP A 253 3.18 -34.24 30.04
C ASP A 253 4.44 -33.47 30.43
N TYR A 254 4.25 -32.41 31.18
CA TYR A 254 5.35 -31.56 31.64
C TYR A 254 6.25 -32.23 32.69
N GLY A 255 5.85 -33.37 33.23
CA GLY A 255 6.66 -34.22 34.13
C GLY A 255 7.70 -35.02 33.36
N THR A 256 7.28 -35.80 32.37
CA THR A 256 8.15 -36.60 31.53
C THR A 256 8.78 -35.77 30.38
N GLY A 257 8.08 -34.81 29.83
CA GLY A 257 8.45 -34.08 28.62
C GLY A 257 7.97 -34.72 27.36
N GLU A 258 7.02 -35.63 27.44
CA GLU A 258 6.47 -36.35 26.26
C GLU A 258 5.19 -35.69 25.77
N VAL A 259 4.99 -35.69 24.46
CA VAL A 259 3.72 -35.32 23.84
C VAL A 259 2.75 -36.52 23.96
N LEU A 260 1.75 -36.36 24.83
CA LEU A 260 0.72 -37.38 25.07
C LEU A 260 -0.27 -37.49 23.91
N LYS A 261 -0.56 -36.37 23.28
CA LYS A 261 -1.48 -36.30 22.15
C LYS A 261 -1.08 -35.15 21.23
N GLU A 262 -1.00 -35.50 19.96
CA GLU A 262 -0.85 -34.54 18.87
C GLU A 262 -2.11 -34.59 18.02
N LYS A 263 -2.63 -33.43 17.68
CA LYS A 263 -3.76 -33.25 16.80
C LYS A 263 -3.45 -32.21 15.75
N PHE A 264 -3.41 -32.66 14.50
CA PHE A 264 -3.32 -31.77 13.36
C PHE A 264 -4.69 -31.20 13.00
N LEU A 265 -4.77 -29.91 12.73
CA LEU A 265 -5.99 -29.21 12.37
C LEU A 265 -5.89 -28.61 10.98
N SER A 266 -6.94 -28.83 10.20
CA SER A 266 -6.99 -28.52 8.77
C SER A 266 -8.39 -28.06 8.36
N ARG A 267 -8.65 -27.98 7.06
CA ARG A 267 -9.98 -27.74 6.47
C ARG A 267 -11.05 -28.72 6.95
N GLU A 268 -10.68 -29.95 7.31
CA GLU A 268 -11.59 -30.93 7.90
C GLU A 268 -12.19 -30.48 9.23
N HIS A 269 -11.48 -29.57 9.91
CA HIS A 269 -11.90 -28.91 11.13
C HIS A 269 -12.51 -27.52 10.89
N ASN A 270 -12.97 -27.25 9.68
CA ASN A 270 -13.58 -25.99 9.27
C ASN A 270 -12.65 -24.76 9.30
N PHE A 271 -11.33 -24.96 9.30
CA PHE A 271 -10.41 -23.86 9.00
C PHE A 271 -10.44 -23.55 7.50
N PRO A 272 -10.28 -22.26 7.08
CA PRO A 272 -10.33 -21.91 5.66
C PRO A 272 -9.19 -22.52 4.85
N GLN A 273 -8.07 -22.84 5.49
CA GLN A 273 -6.89 -23.42 4.86
C GLN A 273 -6.12 -24.33 5.82
N ASP A 274 -5.20 -25.13 5.26
CA ASP A 274 -4.41 -26.09 6.04
C ASP A 274 -3.16 -25.47 6.68
N TRP A 275 -2.71 -24.31 6.22
CA TRP A 275 -1.56 -23.58 6.72
C TRP A 275 -1.92 -22.13 7.07
N SER A 276 -0.99 -21.40 7.71
CA SER A 276 -1.16 -19.98 8.06
C SER A 276 -2.37 -19.68 8.95
N ASN A 277 -2.75 -20.64 9.80
CA ASN A 277 -3.70 -20.44 10.88
C ASN A 277 -2.91 -20.10 12.14
N THR A 278 -2.86 -18.83 12.51
CA THR A 278 -2.00 -18.32 13.58
C THR A 278 -2.78 -18.22 14.89
N PRO A 279 -2.46 -19.01 15.92
CA PRO A 279 -3.05 -18.84 17.25
C PRO A 279 -2.56 -17.53 17.89
N VAL A 280 -3.48 -16.77 18.44
CA VAL A 280 -3.24 -15.53 19.17
C VAL A 280 -4.06 -15.56 20.45
N LYS A 281 -3.45 -15.15 21.57
CA LYS A 281 -4.14 -15.06 22.85
C LYS A 281 -4.77 -13.66 22.99
N LEU A 282 -6.10 -13.58 22.86
CA LEU A 282 -6.87 -12.36 23.02
C LEU A 282 -7.84 -12.52 24.20
N ASP A 283 -7.74 -11.63 25.19
CA ASP A 283 -8.55 -11.68 26.42
C ASP A 283 -8.57 -13.04 27.12
N GLY A 284 -7.39 -13.67 27.16
CA GLY A 284 -7.20 -14.98 27.76
C GLY A 284 -7.82 -16.15 26.96
N ASN A 285 -8.39 -15.90 25.78
CA ASN A 285 -8.88 -16.91 24.87
C ASN A 285 -7.94 -17.06 23.68
N ILE A 286 -7.83 -18.27 23.17
CA ILE A 286 -7.12 -18.52 21.92
C ILE A 286 -8.07 -18.27 20.76
N ILE A 287 -7.69 -17.36 19.88
CA ILE A 287 -8.32 -17.12 18.60
C ILE A 287 -7.33 -17.45 17.49
N PHE A 288 -7.84 -17.73 16.30
CA PHE A 288 -7.02 -18.07 15.15
C PHE A 288 -7.18 -16.99 14.07
N GLN A 289 -6.09 -16.37 13.74
CA GLN A 289 -6.01 -15.49 12.59
C GLN A 289 -5.71 -16.33 11.35
N THR A 290 -6.55 -16.18 10.34
CA THR A 290 -6.48 -16.93 9.07
C THR A 290 -6.50 -15.97 7.89
N ALA A 291 -6.35 -16.49 6.67
CA ALA A 291 -6.46 -15.65 5.46
C ALA A 291 -7.86 -15.04 5.28
N ASP A 292 -8.92 -15.73 5.74
CA ASP A 292 -10.31 -15.35 5.51
C ASP A 292 -10.95 -14.64 6.72
N GLY A 293 -10.25 -14.58 7.85
CA GLY A 293 -10.82 -13.97 9.05
C GLY A 293 -10.31 -14.56 10.36
N PHE A 294 -11.03 -14.21 11.43
CA PHE A 294 -10.77 -14.67 12.78
C PHE A 294 -11.74 -15.79 13.15
N TYR A 295 -11.17 -16.81 13.76
CA TYR A 295 -11.90 -18.00 14.18
C TYR A 295 -11.60 -18.30 15.65
N SER A 296 -12.57 -18.83 16.35
CA SER A 296 -12.40 -19.56 17.60
C SER A 296 -12.45 -21.05 17.32
N PHE A 297 -11.95 -21.88 18.23
CA PHE A 297 -12.09 -23.33 18.10
C PHE A 297 -13.05 -23.87 19.14
N ASP A 298 -14.18 -24.40 18.67
CA ASP A 298 -15.13 -25.11 19.54
C ASP A 298 -14.64 -26.55 19.75
N LYS A 299 -14.15 -26.81 20.96
CA LYS A 299 -13.63 -28.13 21.33
C LYS A 299 -14.72 -29.20 21.36
N SER A 300 -15.98 -28.84 21.64
CA SER A 300 -17.13 -29.76 21.71
C SER A 300 -17.56 -30.22 20.31
N LEU A 301 -17.59 -29.30 19.36
CA LEU A 301 -17.89 -29.58 17.95
C LEU A 301 -16.67 -30.03 17.16
N ASN A 302 -15.48 -29.88 17.73
CA ASN A 302 -14.20 -30.14 17.09
C ASN A 302 -14.01 -29.34 15.79
N LYS A 303 -14.46 -28.09 15.75
CA LYS A 303 -14.48 -27.24 14.55
C LYS A 303 -14.10 -25.79 14.87
N ALA A 304 -13.48 -25.15 13.90
CA ALA A 304 -13.27 -23.72 13.88
C ALA A 304 -14.60 -23.02 13.55
N VAL A 305 -14.90 -21.96 14.30
CA VAL A 305 -16.11 -21.14 14.20
C VAL A 305 -15.70 -19.69 13.95
N PRO A 306 -16.21 -19.05 12.90
CA PRO A 306 -15.91 -17.62 12.65
C PRO A 306 -16.32 -16.74 13.82
N ILE A 307 -15.53 -15.71 14.10
CA ILE A 307 -15.87 -14.68 15.10
C ILE A 307 -16.48 -13.49 14.35
N ASP A 308 -17.81 -13.49 14.21
CA ASP A 308 -18.54 -12.52 13.38
C ASP A 308 -18.32 -11.08 13.81
N SER A 309 -18.19 -10.81 15.13
CA SER A 309 -17.93 -9.48 15.66
C SER A 309 -16.60 -8.89 15.17
N LEU A 310 -15.54 -9.69 15.15
CA LEU A 310 -14.23 -9.29 14.61
C LEU A 310 -14.26 -9.26 13.09
N ASN A 311 -14.83 -10.27 12.44
CA ASN A 311 -14.84 -10.37 10.99
C ASN A 311 -15.62 -9.24 10.31
N THR A 312 -16.67 -8.75 10.94
CA THR A 312 -17.43 -7.58 10.44
C THR A 312 -16.57 -6.31 10.42
N LEU A 313 -15.69 -6.11 11.40
CA LEU A 313 -14.78 -4.96 11.43
C LEU A 313 -13.76 -4.98 10.28
N PHE A 314 -13.44 -6.17 9.76
CA PHE A 314 -12.43 -6.38 8.72
C PHE A 314 -13.00 -6.83 7.38
N SER A 315 -14.32 -6.73 7.17
CA SER A 315 -15.06 -7.28 6.03
C SER A 315 -14.58 -6.85 4.62
N SER A 316 -13.74 -5.84 4.53
CA SER A 316 -13.20 -5.33 3.26
C SER A 316 -11.68 -5.47 3.09
N ARG A 317 -10.98 -6.21 3.96
CA ARG A 317 -9.51 -6.17 4.01
C ARG A 317 -8.91 -7.55 4.20
N PRO A 318 -7.78 -7.83 3.52
CA PRO A 318 -7.02 -9.05 3.79
C PRO A 318 -6.55 -9.02 5.25
N ILE A 319 -6.97 -10.00 5.99
CA ILE A 319 -6.59 -10.21 7.37
C ILE A 319 -5.26 -10.96 7.32
N GLY A 320 -4.23 -10.33 7.72
CA GLY A 320 -3.02 -11.06 7.83
C GLY A 320 -1.98 -10.28 8.57
N MET A 321 -1.53 -10.65 9.69
CA MET A 321 -0.16 -10.69 10.20
C MET A 321 -0.01 -10.59 11.71
N GLY A 322 -0.94 -10.10 12.48
CA GLY A 322 -0.83 -10.14 13.94
C GLY A 322 -1.81 -9.22 14.66
N ILE A 323 -2.24 -9.66 15.82
CA ILE A 323 -2.88 -8.82 16.82
C ILE A 323 -1.88 -8.68 17.96
N TYR A 324 -1.64 -7.44 18.38
CA TYR A 324 -0.80 -7.13 19.53
C TYR A 324 -1.67 -6.49 20.60
N LYS A 325 -1.85 -7.19 21.72
CA LYS A 325 -2.60 -6.70 22.85
C LYS A 325 -1.73 -5.80 23.70
N LEU A 326 -2.20 -4.59 23.94
CA LEU A 326 -1.63 -3.63 24.86
C LEU A 326 -2.56 -3.42 26.05
N LYS A 327 -2.22 -2.53 26.97
CA LYS A 327 -3.02 -2.30 28.19
C LYS A 327 -4.40 -1.72 27.88
N ASN A 328 -4.46 -0.75 26.98
CA ASN A 328 -5.68 0.03 26.69
C ASN A 328 -6.18 -0.13 25.25
N SER A 329 -5.42 -0.77 24.37
CA SER A 329 -5.74 -0.93 22.97
C SER A 329 -5.14 -2.20 22.40
N ASP A 330 -5.76 -2.75 21.36
CA ASP A 330 -5.19 -3.83 20.56
C ASP A 330 -4.79 -3.26 19.19
N TYR A 331 -3.64 -3.65 18.71
CA TYR A 331 -3.17 -3.22 17.40
C TYR A 331 -3.26 -4.33 16.38
N PHE A 332 -3.73 -3.95 15.23
CA PHE A 332 -3.98 -4.83 14.10
C PHE A 332 -3.00 -4.55 12.98
N PHE A 333 -2.26 -5.57 12.55
CA PHE A 333 -1.37 -5.50 11.41
C PHE A 333 -1.98 -6.22 10.22
N SER A 334 -2.21 -5.48 9.14
CA SER A 334 -2.55 -6.04 7.82
C SER A 334 -1.43 -5.78 6.83
N SER A 335 -1.51 -6.35 5.63
CA SER A 335 -0.51 -6.12 4.57
C SER A 335 -0.35 -4.64 4.19
N SER A 336 -1.39 -3.84 4.37
CA SER A 336 -1.45 -2.44 3.91
C SER A 336 -1.68 -1.42 5.03
N SER A 337 -1.89 -1.85 6.28
CA SER A 337 -2.19 -0.93 7.38
C SER A 337 -1.81 -1.49 8.75
N ILE A 338 -1.57 -0.58 9.68
CA ILE A 338 -1.47 -0.85 11.11
C ILE A 338 -2.58 -0.01 11.73
N GLN A 339 -3.52 -0.63 12.42
CA GLN A 339 -4.70 0.03 12.96
C GLN A 339 -4.88 -0.28 14.43
N ALA A 340 -5.26 0.73 15.20
CA ALA A 340 -5.65 0.54 16.58
C ALA A 340 -7.10 0.05 16.67
N LEU A 341 -7.32 -0.92 17.53
CA LEU A 341 -8.61 -1.48 17.87
C LEU A 341 -8.90 -1.14 19.33
N TYR A 342 -9.95 -0.39 19.60
CA TYR A 342 -10.34 -0.01 20.95
C TYR A 342 -11.63 -0.70 21.36
N TYR A 343 -11.71 -1.07 22.65
CA TYR A 343 -12.95 -1.53 23.24
C TYR A 343 -13.89 -0.33 23.48
N LYS A 344 -15.05 -0.35 22.87
CA LYS A 344 -16.09 0.66 23.10
C LYS A 344 -16.99 0.30 24.29
N SER A 345 -17.13 -0.99 24.57
CA SER A 345 -17.82 -1.55 25.74
C SER A 345 -17.32 -2.98 25.94
N SER A 346 -17.65 -3.61 27.05
CA SER A 346 -17.16 -4.95 27.40
C SER A 346 -17.41 -6.07 26.37
N GLU A 347 -18.10 -5.78 25.28
CA GLU A 347 -18.42 -6.77 24.24
C GLU A 347 -18.20 -6.28 22.80
N ASN A 348 -17.90 -5.00 22.56
CA ASN A 348 -17.83 -4.46 21.20
C ASN A 348 -16.53 -3.70 20.93
N TYR A 349 -15.80 -4.17 19.95
CA TYR A 349 -14.64 -3.46 19.39
C TYR A 349 -15.08 -2.34 18.45
N VAL A 350 -14.36 -1.24 18.49
CA VAL A 350 -14.44 -0.17 17.51
C VAL A 350 -13.06 0.01 16.92
N MET A 351 -12.97 -0.05 15.61
CA MET A 351 -11.75 0.26 14.89
C MET A 351 -11.59 1.78 14.85
N ASP A 352 -10.49 2.30 15.41
CA ASP A 352 -10.14 3.69 15.22
C ASP A 352 -9.55 3.91 13.83
N SER A 353 -9.76 5.11 13.31
CA SER A 353 -9.14 5.58 12.07
C SER A 353 -7.64 5.86 12.20
N LEU A 354 -7.08 5.71 13.40
CA LEU A 354 -5.65 5.84 13.67
C LEU A 354 -4.89 4.80 12.85
N SER A 355 -4.34 5.24 11.74
CA SER A 355 -3.52 4.44 10.86
C SER A 355 -2.06 4.81 11.07
N LEU A 356 -1.26 3.85 11.51
CA LEU A 356 0.20 3.94 11.48
C LEU A 356 0.73 3.54 10.09
N SER A 357 0.09 4.07 9.05
CA SER A 357 0.37 3.70 7.66
C SER A 357 1.81 4.02 7.23
N SER A 358 2.41 5.04 7.83
CA SER A 358 3.83 5.40 7.62
C SER A 358 4.80 4.29 8.01
N LEU A 359 4.44 3.49 8.99
CA LEU A 359 5.27 2.39 9.50
C LEU A 359 5.11 1.09 8.70
N VAL A 360 4.07 0.98 7.88
CA VAL A 360 3.79 -0.26 7.13
C VAL A 360 4.95 -0.67 6.22
N SER A 361 5.58 0.30 5.55
CA SER A 361 6.68 0.04 4.63
C SER A 361 8.02 -0.25 5.32
N ARG A 362 8.13 0.04 6.63
CA ARG A 362 9.38 -0.10 7.40
C ARG A 362 9.35 -1.28 8.36
N ARG A 363 8.21 -1.92 8.55
CA ARG A 363 8.08 -3.07 9.44
C ARG A 363 8.74 -4.32 8.84
N ILE A 364 9.25 -5.18 9.69
CA ILE A 364 9.75 -6.49 9.28
C ILE A 364 8.56 -7.44 9.26
N THR A 365 8.02 -7.66 8.06
CA THR A 365 6.82 -8.48 7.86
C THR A 365 6.96 -9.88 8.45
N GLY A 366 6.02 -10.24 9.32
CA GLY A 366 6.00 -11.53 10.02
C GLY A 366 6.92 -11.61 11.24
N PHE A 367 7.65 -10.52 11.56
CA PHE A 367 8.46 -10.39 12.76
C PHE A 367 8.17 -9.07 13.47
N GLU A 368 6.96 -8.59 13.31
CA GLU A 368 6.51 -7.41 14.05
C GLU A 368 6.57 -7.68 15.56
N ASP A 369 7.05 -6.71 16.33
CA ASP A 369 7.00 -6.68 17.79
C ASP A 369 6.58 -5.28 18.23
N LEU A 370 5.38 -5.17 18.79
CA LEU A 370 4.83 -3.93 19.29
C LEU A 370 4.72 -4.03 20.80
N ARG A 371 5.34 -3.10 21.51
CA ARG A 371 5.36 -3.04 22.97
C ARG A 371 4.89 -1.69 23.47
N GLU A 372 4.17 -1.71 24.59
CA GLU A 372 3.83 -0.52 25.33
C GLU A 372 4.79 -0.37 26.52
N PHE A 373 5.52 0.75 26.56
CA PHE A 373 6.45 1.04 27.63
C PHE A 373 5.81 1.83 28.75
N ASP A 374 5.01 2.82 28.37
CA ASP A 374 4.28 3.73 29.22
C ASP A 374 2.91 3.96 28.61
N GLU A 375 2.00 4.56 29.34
CA GLU A 375 0.63 4.82 28.86
C GLU A 375 0.67 5.65 27.55
N GLY A 376 0.19 5.04 26.46
CA GLY A 376 0.17 5.65 25.15
C GLY A 376 1.55 5.82 24.46
N VAL A 377 2.61 5.22 25.00
CA VAL A 377 3.94 5.21 24.39
C VAL A 377 4.30 3.81 23.93
N LEU A 378 4.34 3.63 22.64
CA LEU A 378 4.56 2.34 22.01
C LEU A 378 5.94 2.29 21.33
N MET A 379 6.51 1.10 21.20
CA MET A 379 7.65 0.84 20.34
C MET A 379 7.32 -0.25 19.34
N LEU A 380 7.62 0.04 18.08
CA LEU A 380 7.57 -0.92 16.99
C LEU A 380 8.98 -1.16 16.45
N ASN A 381 9.32 -2.40 16.24
CA ASN A 381 10.53 -2.78 15.52
C ASN A 381 10.41 -2.50 14.02
N THR A 382 11.49 -2.02 13.41
CA THR A 382 11.53 -1.62 11.99
C THR A 382 12.80 -2.12 11.30
N GLU A 383 12.80 -2.13 9.96
CA GLU A 383 13.96 -2.53 9.16
C GLU A 383 15.20 -1.65 9.40
N ASP A 384 14.98 -0.39 9.81
CA ASP A 384 16.01 0.60 10.11
C ASP A 384 16.21 0.85 11.62
N GLY A 385 15.76 -0.07 12.47
CA GLY A 385 15.91 0.02 13.92
C GLY A 385 14.58 -0.08 14.66
N PHE A 386 14.17 0.99 15.35
CA PHE A 386 12.93 1.02 16.13
C PHE A 386 12.23 2.36 15.98
N SER A 387 10.90 2.34 16.04
CA SER A 387 10.06 3.53 16.10
C SER A 387 9.34 3.61 17.43
N ILE A 388 9.55 4.70 18.16
CA ILE A 388 8.75 5.06 19.35
C ILE A 388 7.55 5.87 18.84
N ILE A 389 6.36 5.50 19.26
CA ILE A 389 5.09 6.06 18.81
C ILE A 389 4.35 6.63 20.00
N MET A 390 3.89 7.87 19.90
CA MET A 390 3.05 8.54 20.88
C MET A 390 1.61 8.60 20.40
N GLU A 391 0.73 7.79 20.97
CA GLU A 391 -0.68 7.68 20.56
C GLU A 391 -1.43 9.01 20.62
N ASP A 392 -1.22 9.79 21.68
CA ASP A 392 -1.92 11.07 21.86
C ASP A 392 -1.59 12.07 20.76
N LEU A 393 -0.33 12.11 20.30
CA LEU A 393 0.07 12.98 19.19
C LEU A 393 -0.52 12.51 17.85
N ILE A 394 -0.78 11.21 17.69
CA ILE A 394 -1.49 10.71 16.50
C ILE A 394 -2.95 11.17 16.52
N LYS A 395 -3.61 11.07 17.69
CA LYS A 395 -4.99 11.52 17.86
C LYS A 395 -5.13 13.02 17.59
N ASP A 396 -4.18 13.82 18.05
CA ASP A 396 -4.16 15.26 17.77
C ASP A 396 -3.95 15.57 16.28
N LYS A 397 -3.11 14.81 15.59
CA LYS A 397 -2.91 14.95 14.14
C LYS A 397 -4.17 14.63 13.32
N SER A 398 -5.05 13.76 13.79
CA SER A 398 -6.33 13.47 13.11
C SER A 398 -7.26 14.68 13.02
N ASN A 399 -7.05 15.70 13.87
CA ASN A 399 -7.79 16.96 13.89
C ASN A 399 -7.14 18.06 13.02
N LEU A 400 -6.01 17.80 12.36
CA LEU A 400 -5.40 18.75 11.44
C LEU A 400 -6.28 18.93 10.20
N SER A 401 -6.87 20.10 10.07
CA SER A 401 -7.64 20.50 8.89
C SER A 401 -6.71 20.70 7.69
N TYR A 402 -6.67 19.74 6.80
CA TYR A 402 -5.99 19.86 5.50
C TYR A 402 -6.87 20.66 4.53
N ASN A 403 -6.84 21.98 4.60
CA ASN A 403 -7.81 22.82 3.87
C ASN A 403 -7.43 23.12 2.42
N ASN A 404 -6.34 22.61 1.87
CA ASN A 404 -5.76 23.15 0.65
C ASN A 404 -5.43 22.09 -0.41
N LEU A 405 -6.42 21.33 -0.86
CA LEU A 405 -6.27 20.54 -2.09
C LEU A 405 -6.34 21.49 -3.30
N TYR A 406 -5.30 21.50 -4.12
CA TYR A 406 -5.20 22.36 -5.30
C TYR A 406 -5.22 21.54 -6.59
N ILE A 407 -5.94 22.05 -7.58
CA ILE A 407 -5.67 21.68 -8.97
C ILE A 407 -4.54 22.62 -9.42
N LYS A 408 -3.30 22.10 -9.34
CA LYS A 408 -2.09 22.90 -9.52
C LYS A 408 -1.93 23.38 -10.96
N GLU A 409 -2.18 22.47 -11.91
CA GLU A 409 -1.90 22.70 -13.32
C GLU A 409 -2.90 21.93 -14.20
N ILE A 410 -3.28 22.55 -15.31
CA ILE A 410 -3.97 21.87 -16.41
C ILE A 410 -3.13 22.11 -17.67
N ALA A 411 -2.71 21.03 -18.28
CA ALA A 411 -1.95 21.06 -19.52
C ALA A 411 -2.69 20.32 -20.66
N VAL A 412 -2.44 20.76 -21.87
CA VAL A 412 -2.85 20.07 -23.10
C VAL A 412 -1.76 19.06 -23.44
N ALA A 413 -2.12 17.77 -23.49
CA ALA A 413 -1.21 16.72 -23.91
C ALA A 413 -0.99 16.78 -25.43
N LYS A 414 0.24 17.01 -25.88
CA LYS A 414 0.64 17.08 -27.27
C LYS A 414 1.81 16.13 -27.53
N PRO A 415 1.94 15.58 -28.75
CA PRO A 415 3.08 14.71 -29.11
C PRO A 415 4.45 15.42 -28.97
N THR A 416 4.47 16.74 -29.03
CA THR A 416 5.68 17.57 -28.93
C THR A 416 6.00 18.01 -27.51
N GLY A 417 5.20 17.62 -26.53
CA GLY A 417 5.30 18.01 -25.12
C GLY A 417 4.05 18.71 -24.60
N ASP A 418 3.81 18.62 -23.31
CA ASP A 418 2.65 19.20 -22.65
C ASP A 418 2.69 20.75 -22.70
N SER A 419 1.53 21.35 -22.96
CA SER A 419 1.38 22.82 -22.99
C SER A 419 0.46 23.26 -21.87
N VAL A 420 0.99 23.95 -20.88
CA VAL A 420 0.22 24.44 -19.71
C VAL A 420 -0.74 25.53 -20.15
N ILE A 421 -2.02 25.36 -19.82
CA ILE A 421 -3.11 26.31 -20.13
C ILE A 421 -3.71 26.94 -18.87
N PHE A 422 -3.45 26.35 -17.71
CA PHE A 422 -3.91 26.83 -16.42
C PHE A 422 -2.88 26.46 -15.35
N GLU A 423 -2.51 27.43 -14.53
CA GLU A 423 -1.67 27.23 -13.33
C GLU A 423 -2.31 27.98 -12.17
N SER A 424 -2.53 27.26 -11.05
CA SER A 424 -3.09 27.84 -9.84
C SER A 424 -2.00 28.08 -8.80
N ARG A 425 -1.95 29.30 -8.28
CA ARG A 425 -1.07 29.68 -7.15
C ARG A 425 -1.85 29.89 -5.86
N ASN A 426 -3.18 29.91 -5.92
CA ASN A 426 -4.08 30.08 -4.77
C ASN A 426 -5.44 29.43 -5.01
N LEU A 427 -6.25 29.28 -3.95
CA LEU A 427 -7.58 28.68 -4.00
C LEU A 427 -8.60 29.48 -4.86
N GLU A 428 -8.44 30.80 -4.97
CA GLU A 428 -9.37 31.63 -5.73
C GLU A 428 -9.28 31.36 -7.24
N ALA A 429 -8.11 31.00 -7.74
CA ALA A 429 -7.91 30.66 -9.14
C ALA A 429 -8.74 29.44 -9.58
N GLN A 430 -9.10 28.55 -8.67
CA GLN A 430 -9.89 27.33 -8.97
C GLN A 430 -11.36 27.64 -9.34
N LYS A 431 -11.85 28.84 -9.07
CA LYS A 431 -13.20 29.28 -9.50
C LYS A 431 -13.24 29.68 -10.97
N THR A 432 -12.09 29.75 -11.63
CA THR A 432 -11.98 30.19 -13.02
C THR A 432 -12.37 29.07 -13.98
N LYS A 433 -13.31 29.34 -14.90
CA LYS A 433 -13.69 28.37 -15.94
C LYS A 433 -12.59 28.26 -17.00
N VAL A 434 -12.04 27.07 -17.16
CA VAL A 434 -11.03 26.78 -18.19
C VAL A 434 -11.71 26.45 -19.50
N VAL A 435 -11.39 27.21 -20.56
CA VAL A 435 -11.99 27.03 -21.89
C VAL A 435 -10.92 26.50 -22.85
N VAL A 436 -11.18 25.35 -23.47
CA VAL A 436 -10.24 24.62 -24.29
C VAL A 436 -10.77 24.44 -25.71
N PRO A 437 -9.99 24.76 -26.75
CA PRO A 437 -10.35 24.46 -28.12
C PRO A 437 -10.47 22.95 -28.37
N PHE A 438 -11.37 22.52 -29.26
CA PHE A 438 -11.55 21.11 -29.57
C PHE A 438 -10.29 20.38 -30.07
N LYS A 439 -9.42 21.09 -30.78
CA LYS A 439 -8.15 20.52 -31.26
C LYS A 439 -7.19 20.12 -30.12
N ASP A 440 -7.38 20.69 -28.95
CA ASP A 440 -6.54 20.53 -27.77
C ASP A 440 -7.32 19.76 -26.66
N ASN A 441 -8.21 18.87 -27.01
CA ASN A 441 -9.17 18.20 -26.15
C ASN A 441 -8.61 17.00 -25.34
N SER A 442 -7.31 16.83 -25.29
CA SER A 442 -6.63 15.89 -24.40
C SER A 442 -5.96 16.68 -23.29
N LEU A 443 -6.41 16.46 -22.05
CA LEU A 443 -6.03 17.28 -20.90
C LEU A 443 -5.36 16.43 -19.85
N LYS A 444 -4.30 16.97 -19.27
CA LYS A 444 -3.61 16.42 -18.11
C LYS A 444 -3.80 17.38 -16.94
N PHE A 445 -4.37 16.85 -15.87
CA PHE A 445 -4.58 17.56 -14.62
C PHE A 445 -3.49 17.15 -13.64
N LYS A 446 -2.88 18.14 -13.00
CA LYS A 446 -1.94 17.93 -11.89
C LYS A 446 -2.55 18.53 -10.65
N VAL A 447 -2.60 17.72 -9.59
CA VAL A 447 -3.12 18.15 -8.28
C VAL A 447 -2.00 18.20 -7.26
N ALA A 448 -2.21 18.92 -6.18
CA ALA A 448 -1.30 18.94 -5.05
C ALA A 448 -2.09 19.16 -3.77
N LEU A 449 -1.80 18.34 -2.78
CA LEU A 449 -2.15 18.60 -1.40
C LEU A 449 -0.85 18.83 -0.64
N PRO A 450 -0.50 20.08 -0.27
CA PRO A 450 0.71 20.36 0.47
C PRO A 450 0.61 19.74 1.87
N THR A 451 1.17 18.57 2.02
CA THR A 451 1.44 17.93 3.30
C THR A 451 2.96 17.87 3.43
N PHE A 452 3.47 18.34 4.55
CA PHE A 452 4.91 18.32 4.80
C PHE A 452 5.31 17.15 5.71
N ASN A 453 4.36 16.32 6.10
CA ASN A 453 4.64 15.05 6.75
C ASN A 453 5.19 14.09 5.68
N SER A 454 6.45 13.77 5.76
CA SER A 454 7.16 12.89 4.81
C SER A 454 6.55 11.49 4.71
N GLU A 455 5.67 11.13 5.61
CA GLU A 455 5.11 9.79 5.78
C GLU A 455 3.67 9.66 5.29
N ASP A 456 2.98 10.78 5.08
CA ASP A 456 1.60 10.76 4.62
C ASP A 456 1.54 10.50 3.11
N LYS A 457 1.35 9.24 2.73
CA LYS A 457 1.02 8.88 1.35
C LYS A 457 -0.40 9.29 1.02
N VAL A 458 -0.56 10.51 0.55
CA VAL A 458 -1.83 11.04 0.08
C VAL A 458 -2.29 10.22 -1.11
N ARG A 459 -3.54 9.80 -1.09
CA ARG A 459 -4.17 9.10 -2.23
C ARG A 459 -5.25 9.98 -2.83
N PHE A 460 -5.26 10.04 -4.14
CA PHE A 460 -6.19 10.84 -4.91
C PHE A 460 -7.19 9.96 -5.65
N SER A 461 -8.42 10.42 -5.74
CA SER A 461 -9.47 9.83 -6.57
C SER A 461 -10.06 10.94 -7.44
N TYR A 462 -10.23 10.65 -8.72
CA TYR A 462 -10.57 11.62 -9.76
C TYR A 462 -11.92 11.32 -10.39
N ARG A 463 -12.58 12.38 -10.84
CA ARG A 463 -13.79 12.29 -11.62
C ARG A 463 -13.92 13.50 -12.52
N LEU A 464 -14.18 13.29 -13.80
CA LEU A 464 -14.63 14.32 -14.71
C LEU A 464 -16.17 14.24 -14.83
N LYS A 465 -16.88 15.03 -14.01
CA LYS A 465 -18.35 15.04 -13.99
C LYS A 465 -18.91 15.43 -15.35
N GLY A 466 -19.80 14.60 -15.89
CA GLY A 466 -20.33 14.72 -17.25
C GLY A 466 -19.59 13.85 -18.28
N TYR A 467 -18.48 13.20 -17.88
CA TYR A 467 -17.71 12.28 -18.70
C TYR A 467 -17.59 10.90 -18.05
N ASP A 468 -17.16 10.85 -16.79
CA ASP A 468 -16.99 9.63 -16.02
C ASP A 468 -18.32 9.17 -15.38
N SER A 469 -18.54 7.86 -15.36
CA SER A 469 -19.69 7.25 -14.68
C SER A 469 -19.58 7.30 -13.14
N GLY A 470 -18.36 7.39 -12.60
CA GLY A 470 -18.08 7.38 -11.16
C GLY A 470 -16.70 7.92 -10.84
N TRP A 471 -16.32 7.76 -9.57
CA TRP A 471 -14.99 8.10 -9.10
C TRP A 471 -13.97 7.01 -9.46
N SER A 472 -12.75 7.41 -9.79
CA SER A 472 -11.64 6.45 -9.93
C SER A 472 -11.30 5.79 -8.60
N PRO A 473 -10.67 4.61 -8.59
CA PRO A 473 -10.01 4.09 -7.39
C PRO A 473 -9.01 5.11 -6.84
N PHE A 474 -8.75 5.06 -5.54
CA PHE A 474 -7.72 5.88 -4.92
C PHE A 474 -6.32 5.41 -5.37
N GLN A 475 -5.47 6.34 -5.78
CA GLN A 475 -4.12 6.12 -6.28
C GLN A 475 -3.16 7.20 -5.75
N GLU A 476 -1.87 6.91 -5.71
CA GLU A 476 -0.84 7.84 -5.24
C GLU A 476 -0.41 8.84 -6.34
N ASP A 477 -0.83 8.62 -7.59
CA ASP A 477 -0.48 9.48 -8.72
C ASP A 477 -1.19 10.83 -8.63
N GLU A 478 -0.41 11.89 -8.60
CA GLU A 478 -0.86 13.29 -8.60
C GLU A 478 -1.38 13.77 -9.96
N HIS A 479 -1.32 12.91 -10.98
CA HIS A 479 -1.69 13.25 -12.33
C HIS A 479 -2.90 12.45 -12.79
N LYS A 480 -3.80 13.10 -13.54
CA LYS A 480 -4.89 12.44 -14.23
C LYS A 480 -5.00 12.94 -15.66
N GLU A 481 -4.92 12.03 -16.59
CA GLU A 481 -5.05 12.34 -18.01
C GLU A 481 -6.42 11.89 -18.54
N TYR A 482 -7.02 12.75 -19.37
CA TYR A 482 -8.21 12.47 -20.15
C TYR A 482 -7.92 12.77 -21.61
N THR A 483 -8.10 11.78 -22.47
CA THR A 483 -7.82 11.90 -23.89
C THR A 483 -9.11 12.04 -24.69
N ARG A 484 -9.09 12.89 -25.73
CA ARG A 484 -10.20 13.06 -26.69
C ARG A 484 -11.55 13.36 -26.05
N ILE A 485 -11.59 14.30 -25.12
CA ILE A 485 -12.81 14.72 -24.47
C ILE A 485 -13.77 15.32 -25.53
N SER A 486 -15.03 14.90 -25.51
CA SER A 486 -16.07 15.44 -26.40
C SER A 486 -16.37 16.92 -26.13
N PRO A 487 -16.89 17.69 -27.11
CA PRO A 487 -17.33 19.06 -26.84
C PRO A 487 -18.44 19.09 -25.79
N GLY A 488 -18.30 19.96 -24.81
CA GLY A 488 -19.26 20.06 -23.71
C GLY A 488 -18.75 20.87 -22.54
N GLU A 489 -19.54 20.91 -21.49
CA GLU A 489 -19.18 21.49 -20.21
C GLU A 489 -19.03 20.37 -19.19
N PHE A 490 -17.90 20.35 -18.51
CA PHE A 490 -17.49 19.34 -17.55
C PHE A 490 -16.99 20.02 -16.28
N THR A 491 -16.99 19.28 -15.18
CA THR A 491 -16.33 19.72 -13.96
C THR A 491 -15.32 18.63 -13.57
N PHE A 492 -14.04 18.97 -13.59
CA PHE A 492 -13.03 18.10 -13.03
C PHE A 492 -13.10 18.19 -11.51
N GLN A 493 -13.23 17.04 -10.88
CA GLN A 493 -13.31 16.88 -9.43
C GLN A 493 -12.21 15.95 -8.96
N VAL A 494 -11.57 16.31 -7.89
CA VAL A 494 -10.59 15.48 -7.19
C VAL A 494 -10.93 15.43 -5.72
N ARG A 495 -10.75 14.26 -5.13
CA ARG A 495 -10.81 14.07 -3.68
C ARG A 495 -9.51 13.43 -3.23
N ALA A 496 -9.00 13.90 -2.10
CA ALA A 496 -7.82 13.36 -1.46
C ALA A 496 -8.21 12.66 -0.16
N SER A 497 -7.59 11.51 0.06
CA SER A 497 -7.60 10.79 1.33
C SER A 497 -6.20 10.90 1.91
N VAL A 498 -6.12 11.48 3.10
CA VAL A 498 -4.88 11.54 3.86
C VAL A 498 -4.95 10.47 4.93
N PRO A 499 -3.89 9.69 5.14
CA PRO A 499 -3.82 8.80 6.30
C PRO A 499 -4.11 9.58 7.58
N ASN A 500 -4.81 8.97 8.51
CA ASN A 500 -5.18 9.55 9.80
C ASN A 500 -6.19 10.72 9.76
N SER A 501 -6.79 11.03 8.59
CA SER A 501 -7.88 11.98 8.46
C SER A 501 -9.18 11.29 8.09
N THR A 502 -10.24 11.56 8.83
CA THR A 502 -11.60 11.09 8.50
C THR A 502 -12.26 11.98 7.44
N GLU A 503 -11.72 13.17 7.21
CA GLU A 503 -12.28 14.13 6.27
C GLU A 503 -11.75 13.90 4.87
N MET A 504 -12.68 13.81 3.90
CA MET A 504 -12.36 13.81 2.49
C MET A 504 -12.22 15.25 1.99
N ILE A 505 -11.02 15.62 1.61
CA ILE A 505 -10.74 16.95 1.06
C ILE A 505 -11.06 16.91 -0.44
N THR A 506 -11.82 17.90 -0.93
CA THR A 506 -12.25 17.95 -2.34
C THR A 506 -11.85 19.28 -2.99
N ALA A 507 -11.52 19.20 -4.27
CA ALA A 507 -11.35 20.39 -5.12
C ALA A 507 -12.01 20.15 -6.48
N GLU A 508 -12.49 21.23 -7.10
CA GLU A 508 -13.12 21.14 -8.40
C GLU A 508 -12.83 22.37 -9.27
N ILE A 509 -12.81 22.17 -10.59
CA ILE A 509 -12.66 23.23 -11.58
C ILE A 509 -13.55 22.98 -12.80
N PRO A 510 -14.33 23.98 -13.25
CA PRO A 510 -15.14 23.84 -14.45
C PRO A 510 -14.29 23.94 -15.72
N VAL A 511 -14.51 22.99 -16.64
CA VAL A 511 -13.81 22.89 -17.92
C VAL A 511 -14.80 22.88 -19.06
N LYS A 512 -14.59 23.72 -20.08
CA LYS A 512 -15.42 23.76 -21.28
C LYS A 512 -14.59 23.42 -22.51
N ILE A 513 -14.96 22.35 -23.20
CA ILE A 513 -14.40 21.99 -24.50
C ILE A 513 -15.29 22.60 -25.60
N LEU A 514 -14.70 23.46 -26.40
CA LEU A 514 -15.41 24.13 -27.48
C LEU A 514 -15.77 23.16 -28.61
N LYS A 515 -16.90 23.42 -29.27
CA LYS A 515 -17.26 22.65 -30.46
C LYS A 515 -16.24 22.89 -31.58
N PRO A 516 -15.89 21.86 -32.37
CA PRO A 516 -15.04 22.04 -33.54
C PRO A 516 -15.69 22.99 -34.53
N TRP A 517 -14.86 23.67 -35.33
CA TRP A 517 -15.33 24.71 -36.23
C TRP A 517 -16.40 24.22 -37.22
N TYR A 518 -16.30 22.93 -37.65
CA TYR A 518 -17.23 22.30 -38.59
C TYR A 518 -18.60 21.94 -37.98
N LEU A 519 -18.78 21.99 -36.64
CA LEU A 519 -20.05 21.83 -35.93
C LEU A 519 -20.62 23.16 -35.42
N LYS A 520 -20.06 24.29 -35.83
CA LYS A 520 -20.67 25.59 -35.52
C LYS A 520 -21.96 25.79 -36.31
N GLY A 521 -22.97 26.41 -35.68
CA GLY A 521 -24.31 26.52 -36.26
C GLY A 521 -24.36 27.09 -37.69
N TRP A 522 -23.56 28.10 -37.99
CA TRP A 522 -23.48 28.68 -39.33
C TRP A 522 -22.87 27.73 -40.39
N ILE A 523 -21.94 26.84 -40.00
CA ILE A 523 -21.38 25.82 -40.91
C ILE A 523 -22.39 24.72 -41.15
N ILE A 524 -23.17 24.32 -40.15
CA ILE A 524 -24.30 23.38 -40.35
C ILE A 524 -25.28 23.93 -41.36
N ILE A 525 -25.58 25.27 -41.30
CA ILE A 525 -26.38 25.92 -42.31
C ILE A 525 -25.74 25.82 -43.69
N CYS A 526 -24.41 26.03 -43.80
CA CYS A 526 -23.67 25.83 -45.03
C CYS A 526 -23.76 24.39 -45.58
N TYR A 527 -23.67 23.38 -44.72
CA TYR A 527 -23.87 21.99 -45.12
C TYR A 527 -25.26 21.72 -45.64
N ILE A 528 -26.29 22.25 -44.94
CA ILE A 528 -27.69 22.13 -45.39
C ILE A 528 -27.88 22.82 -46.75
N MET A 529 -27.32 24.03 -46.94
CA MET A 529 -27.35 24.76 -48.22
C MET A 529 -26.65 24.00 -49.34
N ALA A 530 -25.44 23.46 -49.04
CA ALA A 530 -24.67 22.64 -49.99
C ALA A 530 -25.44 21.37 -50.37
N PHE A 531 -26.07 20.72 -49.39
CA PHE A 531 -26.90 19.55 -49.64
C PHE A 531 -28.14 19.86 -50.49
N LEU A 532 -28.85 20.97 -50.18
CA LEU A 532 -29.95 21.43 -51.00
C LEU A 532 -29.51 21.78 -52.39
N PHE A 533 -28.37 22.43 -52.56
CA PHE A 533 -27.80 22.74 -53.87
C PHE A 533 -27.48 21.46 -54.65
N ALA A 534 -26.86 20.47 -53.96
CA ALA A 534 -26.59 19.17 -54.57
C ALA A 534 -27.87 18.43 -54.97
N LEU A 535 -28.95 18.51 -54.17
CA LEU A 535 -30.24 17.96 -54.52
C LEU A 535 -30.85 18.65 -55.73
N ILE A 536 -30.80 19.99 -55.78
CA ILE A 536 -31.28 20.77 -56.95
C ILE A 536 -30.48 20.40 -58.20
N ALA A 537 -29.13 20.31 -58.09
CA ALA A 537 -28.27 19.90 -59.17
C ALA A 537 -28.55 18.46 -59.65
N LEU A 538 -28.85 17.56 -58.67
CA LEU A 538 -29.25 16.18 -58.99
C LEU A 538 -30.62 16.15 -59.69
N CYS A 539 -31.59 16.95 -59.23
CA CYS A 539 -32.90 17.09 -59.90
C CYS A 539 -32.75 17.62 -61.32
N PHE A 540 -31.90 18.66 -61.51
CA PHE A 540 -31.58 19.15 -62.86
C PHE A 540 -30.90 18.10 -63.74
N TYR A 541 -29.93 17.36 -63.15
CA TYR A 541 -29.27 16.26 -63.85
C TYR A 541 -30.26 15.15 -64.21
N LEU A 542 -31.10 14.73 -63.29
CA LEU A 542 -32.13 13.71 -63.53
C LEU A 542 -33.16 14.17 -64.58
N LYS A 543 -33.59 15.46 -64.50
CA LYS A 543 -34.48 16.06 -65.50
C LYS A 543 -33.82 16.02 -66.88
N LYS A 544 -32.54 16.46 -66.97
CA LYS A 544 -31.78 16.43 -68.23
C LYS A 544 -31.56 14.99 -68.73
N ARG A 545 -31.39 14.03 -67.83
CA ARG A 545 -31.23 12.61 -68.15
C ARG A 545 -32.57 11.99 -68.62
N ILE A 546 -33.70 12.39 -67.98
CA ILE A 546 -35.02 11.96 -68.40
C ILE A 546 -35.35 12.54 -69.81
N GLU A 547 -35.07 13.82 -70.02
CA GLU A 547 -35.21 14.46 -71.34
C GLU A 547 -34.34 13.80 -72.36
N ALA A 548 -33.07 13.47 -72.02
CA ALA A 548 -32.18 12.74 -72.91
C ALA A 548 -32.64 11.29 -73.17
N SER A 549 -33.28 10.64 -72.11
CA SER A 549 -33.81 9.28 -72.25
C SER A 549 -35.09 9.23 -73.10
N VAL A 550 -35.93 10.27 -72.96
CA VAL A 550 -37.11 10.42 -73.80
C VAL A 550 -36.71 10.65 -75.27
N ASN A 551 -35.66 11.48 -75.51
CA ASN A 551 -35.11 11.69 -76.83
C ASN A 551 -34.37 10.45 -77.35
N LYS A 552 -33.86 9.59 -76.46
CA LYS A 552 -33.18 8.33 -76.79
C LYS A 552 -34.18 7.22 -77.16
N ARG A 553 -35.33 7.19 -76.46
CA ARG A 553 -36.43 6.25 -76.78
C ARG A 553 -37.02 6.44 -78.16
N GLN A 554 -36.92 7.64 -78.71
CA GLN A 554 -37.25 7.87 -80.11
C GLN A 554 -36.17 7.32 -81.11
N LYS A 555 -34.91 7.25 -80.64
CA LYS A 555 -33.82 6.63 -81.44
C LYS A 555 -33.66 5.12 -81.22
N GLU A 556 -34.26 4.56 -80.15
CA GLU A 556 -34.16 3.13 -79.75
C GLU A 556 -35.08 2.20 -80.54
N LYS A 557 -36.04 2.75 -81.31
CA LYS A 557 -36.79 1.92 -82.27
C LYS A 557 -35.87 1.40 -83.44
N GLU A 558 -34.67 2.00 -83.58
CA GLU A 558 -33.70 1.56 -84.61
C GLU A 558 -32.62 0.61 -84.05
N ASN A 559 -32.60 0.30 -82.77
CA ASN A 559 -31.49 -0.45 -82.17
C ASN A 559 -31.86 -1.81 -81.53
N ILE A 560 -33.02 -2.36 -81.83
CA ILE A 560 -33.42 -3.72 -81.38
C ILE A 560 -32.48 -4.82 -81.80
N GLU A 561 -31.68 -4.56 -82.82
CA GLU A 561 -30.67 -5.52 -83.31
C GLU A 561 -29.37 -5.56 -82.45
N LYS A 562 -29.12 -4.58 -81.64
CA LYS A 562 -27.93 -4.59 -80.74
C LYS A 562 -28.12 -5.31 -79.41
N GLU A 563 -29.36 -5.57 -79.03
CA GLU A 563 -29.72 -6.14 -77.72
C GLU A 563 -29.29 -7.62 -77.52
N ASN A 564 -29.15 -8.33 -78.67
CA ASN A 564 -28.75 -9.74 -78.59
C ASN A 564 -27.23 -9.97 -78.33
N ARG A 565 -26.43 -8.95 -78.44
CA ARG A 565 -25.00 -9.08 -78.14
C ARG A 565 -24.70 -8.85 -76.64
N MET A 566 -25.53 -8.09 -75.92
CA MET A 566 -25.30 -7.74 -74.57
C MET A 566 -25.75 -8.83 -73.57
N ARG A 567 -26.67 -9.72 -73.94
CA ARG A 567 -27.10 -10.85 -73.13
C ARG A 567 -25.99 -11.89 -72.90
N ASN A 568 -25.03 -12.00 -73.75
CA ASN A 568 -23.96 -12.95 -73.58
C ASN A 568 -22.84 -12.47 -72.66
N GLU A 569 -22.64 -11.14 -72.51
CA GLU A 569 -21.65 -10.60 -71.60
C GLU A 569 -22.11 -10.63 -70.09
N LEU A 570 -23.42 -10.50 -69.87
CA LEU A 570 -23.99 -10.59 -68.51
C LEU A 570 -23.92 -12.00 -67.92
N LYS A 571 -23.95 -13.02 -68.76
CA LYS A 571 -23.83 -14.41 -68.29
C LYS A 571 -22.43 -14.73 -67.79
N MET A 572 -21.40 -14.13 -68.41
CA MET A 572 -20.03 -14.33 -67.92
C MET A 572 -19.72 -13.63 -66.61
N LYS A 573 -20.34 -12.45 -66.32
CA LYS A 573 -20.15 -11.76 -65.05
C LYS A 573 -20.89 -12.41 -63.88
N ALA A 574 -21.99 -13.14 -64.15
CA ALA A 574 -22.70 -13.88 -63.09
C ALA A 574 -21.90 -15.08 -62.58
N ASP A 575 -21.11 -15.71 -63.47
CA ASP A 575 -20.27 -16.85 -63.05
C ASP A 575 -19.05 -16.38 -62.23
N GLU A 576 -18.58 -15.17 -62.44
CA GLU A 576 -17.48 -14.56 -61.65
C GLU A 576 -17.92 -14.17 -60.22
N LEU A 577 -19.17 -13.68 -60.07
CA LEU A 577 -19.76 -13.34 -58.79
C LEU A 577 -20.01 -14.58 -57.91
N ALA A 578 -20.44 -15.70 -58.54
CA ALA A 578 -20.65 -16.97 -57.87
C ALA A 578 -19.34 -17.55 -57.28
N SER A 579 -18.23 -17.37 -57.99
CA SER A 579 -16.90 -17.78 -57.53
C SER A 579 -16.41 -16.97 -56.31
N SER A 580 -16.71 -15.66 -56.27
CA SER A 580 -16.36 -14.78 -55.14
C SER A 580 -17.17 -15.10 -53.89
N THR A 581 -18.44 -15.44 -54.06
CA THR A 581 -19.32 -15.81 -52.92
C THR A 581 -18.88 -17.14 -52.27
N MET A 582 -18.41 -18.08 -53.10
CA MET A 582 -17.93 -19.37 -52.61
C MET A 582 -16.64 -19.23 -51.77
N ASN A 583 -15.80 -18.24 -52.09
CA ASN A 583 -14.60 -17.92 -51.34
C ASN A 583 -14.92 -17.29 -49.96
N LEU A 584 -15.97 -16.50 -49.86
CA LEU A 584 -16.46 -15.91 -48.57
C LEU A 584 -17.03 -16.99 -47.63
N ILE A 585 -17.76 -17.96 -48.18
CA ILE A 585 -18.29 -19.09 -47.42
C ILE A 585 -17.13 -19.92 -46.84
N ARG A 586 -16.12 -20.19 -47.64
CA ARG A 586 -14.94 -20.94 -47.22
C ARG A 586 -14.12 -20.22 -46.13
N LYS A 587 -14.05 -18.89 -46.16
CA LYS A 587 -13.43 -18.08 -45.11
C LYS A 587 -14.22 -18.16 -43.78
N ASN A 588 -15.55 -18.16 -43.87
CA ASN A 588 -16.40 -18.27 -42.67
C ASN A 588 -16.30 -19.66 -42.02
N GLU A 589 -16.20 -20.73 -42.80
CA GLU A 589 -15.97 -22.09 -42.29
C GLU A 589 -14.61 -22.22 -41.58
N ILE A 590 -13.57 -21.53 -42.08
CA ILE A 590 -12.24 -21.51 -41.45
C ILE A 590 -12.28 -20.76 -40.12
N LEU A 591 -12.97 -19.63 -40.05
CA LEU A 591 -13.13 -18.86 -38.80
C LEU A 591 -13.91 -19.64 -37.73
N GLN A 592 -14.97 -20.35 -38.12
CA GLN A 592 -15.71 -21.24 -37.22
C GLN A 592 -14.87 -22.40 -36.70
N LYS A 593 -13.98 -22.92 -37.54
CA LYS A 593 -13.05 -23.99 -37.15
C LYS A 593 -12.00 -23.49 -36.17
N ILE A 594 -11.51 -22.28 -36.37
CA ILE A 594 -10.57 -21.61 -35.45
C ILE A 594 -11.23 -21.33 -34.12
N ASP A 595 -12.47 -20.84 -34.13
CA ASP A 595 -13.24 -20.57 -32.90
C ASP A 595 -13.50 -21.86 -32.09
N ALA A 596 -13.89 -22.93 -32.75
CA ALA A 596 -14.08 -24.24 -32.15
C ALA A 596 -12.77 -24.85 -31.57
N GLU A 597 -11.63 -24.60 -32.21
CA GLU A 597 -10.32 -25.04 -31.71
C GLU A 597 -9.82 -24.15 -30.57
N LEU A 598 -10.12 -22.86 -30.57
CA LEU A 598 -9.86 -21.93 -29.45
C LEU A 598 -10.72 -22.29 -28.23
N GLN A 599 -11.97 -22.67 -28.44
CA GLN A 599 -12.85 -23.14 -27.37
C GLN A 599 -12.31 -24.43 -26.74
N LYS A 600 -11.85 -25.37 -27.54
CA LYS A 600 -11.17 -26.59 -27.07
C LYS A 600 -9.85 -26.29 -26.33
N ALA A 601 -9.13 -25.26 -26.73
CA ALA A 601 -7.91 -24.83 -26.04
C ALA A 601 -8.23 -24.16 -24.68
N SER A 602 -9.33 -23.41 -24.60
CA SER A 602 -9.85 -22.81 -23.38
C SER A 602 -10.31 -23.87 -22.38
N ASP A 603 -11.03 -24.88 -22.82
CA ASP A 603 -11.55 -25.94 -21.97
C ASP A 603 -10.43 -26.85 -21.41
N ASN A 604 -9.29 -26.94 -22.11
CA ASN A 604 -8.13 -27.71 -21.69
C ASN A 604 -7.13 -26.92 -20.81
N LEU A 605 -7.36 -25.64 -20.57
CA LEU A 605 -6.49 -24.80 -19.70
C LEU A 605 -6.46 -25.25 -18.23
N VAL A 606 -7.42 -26.08 -17.82
CA VAL A 606 -7.56 -26.57 -16.44
C VAL A 606 -6.79 -27.88 -16.22
N GLU A 607 -6.47 -28.66 -17.26
CA GLU A 607 -5.88 -30.00 -17.08
C GLU A 607 -4.45 -30.17 -17.61
N ASP A 608 -4.04 -29.48 -18.65
CA ASP A 608 -2.67 -29.66 -19.18
C ASP A 608 -2.19 -28.45 -20.00
N ARG A 609 -1.36 -27.62 -19.38
CA ARG A 609 -0.76 -26.42 -19.99
C ARG A 609 0.02 -26.69 -21.29
N ASN A 610 0.63 -27.86 -21.39
CA ASN A 610 1.43 -28.25 -22.56
C ASN A 610 0.56 -28.63 -23.77
N LYS A 611 -0.64 -29.15 -23.50
CA LYS A 611 -1.60 -29.52 -24.55
C LYS A 611 -2.26 -28.28 -25.16
N SER A 612 -2.60 -27.31 -24.32
CA SER A 612 -3.15 -26.03 -24.76
C SER A 612 -2.15 -25.21 -25.59
N LEU A 613 -0.88 -25.19 -25.19
CA LEU A 613 0.19 -24.53 -25.97
C LEU A 613 0.41 -25.18 -27.34
N ARG A 614 0.27 -26.48 -27.46
CA ARG A 614 0.34 -27.17 -28.76
C ARG A 614 -0.84 -26.82 -29.67
N ILE A 615 -2.05 -26.71 -29.11
CA ILE A 615 -3.24 -26.32 -29.88
C ILE A 615 -3.11 -24.86 -30.33
N ILE A 616 -2.68 -23.96 -29.46
CA ILE A 616 -2.46 -22.56 -29.80
C ILE A 616 -1.34 -22.41 -30.86
N SER A 617 -0.26 -23.17 -30.76
CA SER A 617 0.81 -23.14 -31.79
C SER A 617 0.34 -23.66 -33.14
N LYS A 618 -0.54 -24.66 -33.17
CA LYS A 618 -1.15 -25.19 -34.39
C LYS A 618 -2.09 -24.17 -35.01
N ILE A 619 -2.97 -23.55 -34.23
CA ILE A 619 -3.87 -22.48 -34.69
C ILE A 619 -3.06 -21.30 -35.28
N ARG A 620 -1.97 -20.91 -34.64
CA ARG A 620 -1.08 -19.86 -35.11
C ARG A 620 -0.38 -20.24 -36.44
N SER A 621 -0.02 -21.51 -36.60
CA SER A 621 0.53 -22.04 -37.84
C SER A 621 -0.52 -22.01 -38.97
N ASP A 622 -1.73 -22.48 -38.67
CA ASP A 622 -2.83 -22.51 -39.65
C ASP A 622 -3.27 -21.10 -40.07
N ILE A 623 -3.28 -20.16 -39.14
CA ILE A 623 -3.52 -18.72 -39.44
C ILE A 623 -2.40 -18.17 -40.33
N LYS A 624 -1.13 -18.47 -40.01
CA LYS A 624 0.02 -17.97 -40.76
C LYS A 624 0.08 -18.55 -42.18
N GLU A 625 -0.29 -19.82 -42.34
CA GLU A 625 -0.35 -20.50 -43.65
C GLU A 625 -1.48 -19.91 -44.53
N ASN A 626 -2.65 -19.64 -43.92
CA ASN A 626 -3.75 -19.00 -44.64
C ASN A 626 -3.48 -17.53 -45.01
N ILE A 627 -2.73 -16.78 -44.16
CA ILE A 627 -2.31 -15.41 -44.48
C ILE A 627 -1.24 -15.41 -45.57
N SER A 628 -0.33 -16.40 -45.62
CA SER A 628 0.74 -16.45 -46.62
C SER A 628 0.23 -16.83 -48.01
N HIS A 629 -0.92 -17.47 -48.11
CA HIS A 629 -1.57 -17.82 -49.41
C HIS A 629 -2.52 -16.75 -49.94
N ASP A 630 -2.75 -15.65 -49.21
CA ASP A 630 -3.69 -14.59 -49.59
C ASP A 630 -3.04 -13.53 -50.49
N ASN A 631 -2.53 -13.99 -51.65
CA ASN A 631 -2.23 -13.08 -52.76
C ASN A 631 -3.50 -12.58 -53.50
N SER A 632 -4.67 -12.98 -53.04
CA SER A 632 -5.96 -12.60 -53.62
C SER A 632 -6.41 -11.19 -53.23
N TRP A 633 -5.94 -10.66 -52.07
CA TRP A 633 -6.28 -9.30 -51.65
C TRP A 633 -5.62 -8.23 -52.54
N ASN A 634 -4.36 -8.40 -52.87
CA ASN A 634 -3.65 -7.48 -53.77
C ASN A 634 -4.18 -7.53 -55.23
N ARG A 635 -4.82 -8.65 -55.63
CA ARG A 635 -5.54 -8.75 -56.92
C ARG A 635 -6.92 -8.11 -56.86
N PHE A 636 -7.62 -8.18 -55.70
CA PHE A 636 -8.91 -7.54 -55.51
C PHE A 636 -8.77 -6.01 -55.49
N GLU A 637 -7.81 -5.47 -54.72
CA GLU A 637 -7.52 -4.04 -54.66
C GLU A 637 -7.15 -3.46 -56.04
N LYS A 638 -6.33 -4.17 -56.83
CA LYS A 638 -5.98 -3.78 -58.18
C LYS A 638 -7.15 -3.81 -59.17
N ASN A 639 -8.14 -4.65 -58.94
CA ASN A 639 -9.33 -4.73 -59.80
C ASN A 639 -10.47 -3.80 -59.37
N PHE A 640 -10.46 -3.34 -58.12
CA PHE A 640 -11.46 -2.40 -57.57
C PHE A 640 -11.15 -0.94 -57.95
N ASP A 641 -9.86 -0.60 -58.09
CA ASP A 641 -9.42 0.74 -58.53
C ASP A 641 -9.58 0.97 -60.06
N LEU A 642 -10.11 -0.03 -60.79
CA LEU A 642 -10.33 0.03 -62.26
C LEU A 642 -11.82 0.06 -62.64
N VAL A 643 -12.74 0.17 -61.68
CA VAL A 643 -14.18 0.40 -61.84
C VAL A 643 -14.59 1.67 -61.11
#